data_90644d8d3012737cafc07e5ceaffe68a
#
_entry.id   90644d8d3012737cafc07e5ceaffe68a
#
_cell.length_a   1.000
_cell.length_b   1.000
_cell.length_c   1.000
_cell.angle_alpha   90.00
_cell.angle_beta   90.00
_cell.angle_gamma   90.00
#
_symmetry.space_group_name_H-M   'P 1'
#
loop_
_entity.id
_entity.type
_entity.pdbx_description
1 polymer ?
#
loop_
_entity_poly.entity_id
_entity_poly.type
_entity_poly.pdbx_seq_one_letter_code
_entity_poly.pdbx_strand_id
1 'polypeptide(L)'
;MVNWYICSRKTSKSLNMKKLSNILFYMLLSLLGMVFCVEANAKSAVDTTVFQLLNLRYAGLEKVRQQYERGNMNGAAEALLAYYRLRTGIVNPMLCLQRLTVSKRERQWADDALEHTFYVHDGYQPSFNYGKDIDWTYWPVKDNELRWQLHRHKWFTPMGKVYQLTKDERYAREWMAQYIDWIVKNPLVKVKRSQYERKDKETDKAIENAVFAWRPLETSHRVQDQINQFSLFISSSSFNASFLTSFLVNYHRNANHIMENFSKKGNHLLFEAQRMFYAGTFFPEFKDAKTWQQRGISILNEEISKQVYADGGQFELDPHYHLASINIFCKTIEMAKANHVEQLIPPTYKQTVEKMIMFYANICFPDYTNPCFSDAKEGKSESEIRNYQEWRKLFPENEAIRYLATQGKQGRRPPYLSKGFPVSGFFTFRNGWDMNATVMVVKAGPKGEWHCQPDNGTFELWFHGRKLFPDSGSYVYAGDDEVQKQRDWFRQTTVHNTLTLNHQNMETTQSETVLWQPEGATPTLVTQNPSYRDLQHRRTIFFVDNQFFVIVDEATGTATSTINLNYHLRDGKLAVDSERLKVSTLYDGKSNLVLQCFTNSHAKLKVTEGFYSLAYRQKTPRPSLSFDIEKNNSKSVSFVTVITPLENSSTCPVYRARLLKSTDGEQEVELIVNGKKRILKWNK
;
A
#
# COMPACT_ATOMS: atom_id res chain seq x y z
N MET A 1 62.02 -28.62 -52.27
CA MET A 1 62.38 -28.65 -53.73
C MET A 1 61.63 -27.49 -54.41
N VAL A 2 62.44 -26.62 -54.91
CA VAL A 2 62.30 -25.88 -56.21
C VAL A 2 61.17 -24.85 -56.27
N ASN A 3 61.41 -23.57 -56.04
CA ASN A 3 61.89 -22.52 -57.00
C ASN A 3 60.97 -22.23 -58.15
N TRP A 4 60.48 -21.01 -58.38
CA TRP A 4 61.09 -19.91 -59.09
C TRP A 4 60.13 -18.78 -59.36
N TYR A 5 60.41 -17.53 -59.05
CA TYR A 5 60.49 -16.28 -59.83
C TYR A 5 59.28 -15.96 -60.79
N ILE A 6 58.76 -14.77 -60.68
CA ILE A 6 58.96 -13.66 -61.62
C ILE A 6 58.55 -12.30 -61.02
N CYS A 7 59.38 -11.35 -61.17
CA CYS A 7 59.35 -9.93 -60.85
C CYS A 7 58.58 -9.18 -61.95
N SER A 8 57.70 -8.18 -61.64
CA SER A 8 57.88 -6.84 -62.21
C SER A 8 56.60 -5.96 -62.03
N ARG A 9 56.87 -4.68 -61.71
CA ARG A 9 56.10 -3.47 -61.96
C ARG A 9 54.80 -3.27 -61.15
N LYS A 10 54.93 -2.56 -60.04
CA LYS A 10 53.90 -1.67 -59.51
C LYS A 10 54.53 -0.34 -59.08
N THR A 11 54.45 0.65 -59.93
CA THR A 11 54.45 2.04 -59.52
C THR A 11 53.25 2.72 -60.12
N SER A 12 52.57 3.54 -59.35
CA SER A 12 51.60 4.58 -59.73
C SER A 12 50.12 4.40 -59.42
N LYS A 13 49.68 3.55 -58.47
CA LYS A 13 48.26 3.60 -58.06
C LYS A 13 48.02 3.81 -56.58
N SER A 14 49.04 3.89 -55.71
CA SER A 14 48.79 4.02 -54.23
C SER A 14 48.64 5.45 -53.71
N LEU A 15 48.95 6.47 -54.52
CA LEU A 15 48.80 7.88 -54.11
C LEU A 15 47.38 8.43 -54.24
N ASN A 16 46.56 7.87 -55.17
CA ASN A 16 45.20 8.37 -55.39
C ASN A 16 44.16 7.74 -54.38
N MET A 17 44.42 6.55 -53.88
CA MET A 17 43.51 5.92 -52.95
C MET A 17 43.56 6.54 -51.55
N LYS A 18 44.72 6.97 -51.03
CA LYS A 18 44.84 7.69 -49.75
C LYS A 18 44.18 9.08 -49.80
N LYS A 19 44.24 9.79 -50.95
CA LYS A 19 43.54 11.06 -51.12
C LYS A 19 42.03 10.88 -51.20
N LEU A 20 41.55 9.85 -51.88
CA LEU A 20 40.11 9.53 -51.89
C LEU A 20 39.58 9.08 -50.51
N SER A 21 40.32 8.25 -49.79
CA SER A 21 40.02 7.82 -48.43
C SER A 21 39.95 9.00 -47.45
N ASN A 22 40.87 9.95 -47.53
CA ASN A 22 40.83 11.14 -46.69
C ASN A 22 39.68 12.08 -47.08
N ILE A 23 39.33 12.25 -48.34
CA ILE A 23 38.21 13.07 -48.77
C ILE A 23 36.87 12.41 -48.35
N LEU A 24 36.71 11.08 -48.48
CA LEU A 24 35.56 10.35 -47.96
C LEU A 24 35.47 10.43 -46.43
N PHE A 25 36.63 10.35 -45.71
CA PHE A 25 36.65 10.48 -44.24
C PHE A 25 36.27 11.90 -43.78
N TYR A 26 36.74 12.96 -44.46
CA TYR A 26 36.33 14.34 -44.18
C TYR A 26 34.89 14.63 -44.60
N MET A 27 34.38 14.03 -45.69
CA MET A 27 32.95 14.10 -46.06
C MET A 27 32.08 13.32 -45.04
N LEU A 28 32.50 12.16 -44.56
CA LEU A 28 31.78 11.43 -43.49
C LEU A 28 31.80 12.20 -42.16
N LEU A 29 32.93 12.82 -41.79
CA LEU A 29 33.01 13.69 -40.61
C LEU A 29 32.18 14.96 -40.75
N SER A 30 32.09 15.56 -41.93
CA SER A 30 31.20 16.70 -42.17
C SER A 30 29.73 16.31 -42.24
N LEU A 31 29.38 15.12 -42.74
CA LEU A 31 28.03 14.57 -42.68
C LEU A 31 27.64 14.17 -41.24
N LEU A 32 28.57 13.55 -40.49
CA LEU A 32 28.35 13.29 -39.03
C LEU A 32 28.24 14.62 -38.26
N GLY A 33 29.05 15.61 -38.56
CA GLY A 33 28.98 16.94 -37.97
C GLY A 33 27.64 17.65 -38.31
N MET A 34 27.13 17.52 -39.54
CA MET A 34 25.84 18.04 -39.93
C MET A 34 24.67 17.25 -39.28
N VAL A 35 24.79 15.94 -39.15
CA VAL A 35 23.80 15.13 -38.42
C VAL A 35 23.78 15.50 -36.91
N PHE A 36 24.95 15.68 -36.28
CA PHE A 36 25.02 16.18 -34.91
C PHE A 36 24.58 17.65 -34.76
N CYS A 37 24.80 18.51 -35.75
CA CYS A 37 24.24 19.87 -35.73
C CYS A 37 22.73 19.93 -36.05
N VAL A 38 22.20 18.98 -36.79
CA VAL A 38 20.76 18.88 -37.04
C VAL A 38 20.04 18.32 -35.82
N GLU A 39 20.65 17.40 -35.07
CA GLU A 39 20.10 16.95 -33.78
C GLU A 39 20.19 18.03 -32.69
N ALA A 40 21.18 18.88 -32.66
CA ALA A 40 21.29 19.97 -31.70
C ALA A 40 20.39 21.16 -31.95
N ASN A 41 19.75 21.26 -33.13
CA ASN A 41 18.85 22.34 -33.51
C ASN A 41 17.44 21.91 -33.93
N ALA A 42 17.07 20.66 -33.72
CA ALA A 42 15.67 20.26 -33.77
C ALA A 42 14.96 20.89 -32.55
N LYS A 43 14.54 22.15 -32.64
CA LYS A 43 13.47 22.67 -31.78
C LYS A 43 12.34 21.64 -31.92
N SER A 44 12.10 20.86 -30.87
CA SER A 44 11.00 19.90 -30.84
C SER A 44 9.74 20.61 -31.35
N ALA A 45 9.15 20.08 -32.40
CA ALA A 45 8.00 20.72 -33.04
C ALA A 45 6.84 20.79 -32.04
N VAL A 46 6.04 21.84 -32.11
CA VAL A 46 4.82 21.99 -31.34
C VAL A 46 3.86 20.84 -31.72
N ASP A 47 3.36 20.10 -30.75
CA ASP A 47 2.30 19.11 -30.98
C ASP A 47 0.95 19.84 -31.13
N THR A 48 0.57 20.09 -32.36
CA THR A 48 -0.63 20.84 -32.70
C THR A 48 -1.94 20.16 -32.29
N THR A 49 -1.90 18.84 -31.99
CA THR A 49 -3.04 18.07 -31.50
C THR A 49 -3.64 18.69 -30.23
N VAL A 50 -2.82 19.33 -29.40
CA VAL A 50 -3.26 19.97 -28.16
C VAL A 50 -4.42 20.95 -28.38
N PHE A 51 -4.40 21.72 -29.47
CA PHE A 51 -5.44 22.72 -29.77
C PHE A 51 -6.78 22.08 -30.14
N GLN A 52 -6.80 20.84 -30.60
CA GLN A 52 -8.01 20.06 -30.82
C GLN A 52 -8.60 19.50 -29.52
N LEU A 53 -7.76 19.27 -28.51
CA LEU A 53 -8.14 18.72 -27.21
C LEU A 53 -8.63 19.80 -26.23
N LEU A 54 -8.14 21.03 -26.37
CA LEU A 54 -8.51 22.15 -25.51
C LEU A 54 -9.80 22.84 -25.97
N ASN A 55 -10.59 23.30 -25.00
CA ASN A 55 -11.67 24.26 -25.21
C ASN A 55 -11.09 25.67 -25.35
N LEU A 56 -10.73 26.07 -26.57
CA LEU A 56 -10.13 27.39 -26.83
C LEU A 56 -11.05 28.58 -26.50
N ARG A 57 -12.32 28.34 -26.12
CA ARG A 57 -13.24 29.36 -25.58
C ARG A 57 -13.21 29.44 -24.05
N TYR A 58 -12.38 28.62 -23.38
CA TYR A 58 -12.18 28.71 -21.95
C TYR A 58 -11.58 30.08 -21.59
N ALA A 59 -12.06 30.69 -20.49
CA ALA A 59 -11.62 32.01 -20.05
C ALA A 59 -10.11 32.07 -19.88
N GLY A 60 -9.47 33.10 -20.46
CA GLY A 60 -8.01 33.28 -20.44
C GLY A 60 -7.28 32.68 -21.64
N LEU A 61 -7.94 31.89 -22.49
CA LEU A 61 -7.34 31.30 -23.69
C LEU A 61 -7.60 32.15 -24.97
N GLU A 62 -8.06 33.40 -24.87
CA GLU A 62 -8.39 34.27 -26.00
C GLU A 62 -7.20 34.48 -26.92
N LYS A 63 -6.00 34.72 -26.37
CA LYS A 63 -4.75 34.88 -27.16
C LYS A 63 -4.35 33.58 -27.87
N VAL A 64 -4.52 32.43 -27.19
CA VAL A 64 -4.26 31.11 -27.78
C VAL A 64 -5.17 30.90 -28.98
N ARG A 65 -6.48 31.11 -28.80
CA ARG A 65 -7.47 30.98 -29.86
C ARG A 65 -7.14 31.89 -31.04
N GLN A 66 -6.83 33.17 -30.80
CA GLN A 66 -6.51 34.14 -31.85
C GLN A 66 -5.31 33.69 -32.72
N GLN A 67 -4.23 33.18 -32.08
CA GLN A 67 -3.07 32.68 -32.77
C GLN A 67 -3.39 31.40 -33.57
N TYR A 68 -4.16 30.49 -32.97
CA TYR A 68 -4.60 29.25 -33.60
C TYR A 68 -5.45 29.51 -34.87
N GLU A 69 -6.45 30.42 -34.78
CA GLU A 69 -7.33 30.80 -35.87
C GLU A 69 -6.57 31.48 -37.03
N ARG A 70 -5.42 32.13 -36.72
CA ARG A 70 -4.50 32.68 -37.76
C ARG A 70 -3.55 31.66 -38.37
N GLY A 71 -3.60 30.39 -37.93
CA GLY A 71 -2.68 29.37 -38.39
C GLY A 71 -1.29 29.45 -37.75
N ASN A 72 -1.06 30.34 -36.77
CA ASN A 72 0.22 30.50 -36.09
C ASN A 72 0.32 29.53 -34.91
N MET A 73 0.66 28.26 -35.16
CA MET A 73 0.71 27.20 -34.14
C MET A 73 1.78 27.46 -33.08
N ASN A 74 2.96 27.96 -33.45
CA ASN A 74 4.02 28.33 -32.50
C ASN A 74 3.58 29.48 -31.59
N GLY A 75 2.96 30.52 -32.15
CA GLY A 75 2.41 31.64 -31.38
C GLY A 75 1.28 31.19 -30.45
N ALA A 76 0.46 30.24 -30.87
CA ALA A 76 -0.59 29.66 -30.02
C ALA A 76 0.01 28.85 -28.84
N ALA A 77 1.07 28.08 -29.07
CA ALA A 77 1.76 27.34 -28.03
C ALA A 77 2.47 28.25 -27.02
N GLU A 78 3.12 29.34 -27.49
CA GLU A 78 3.74 30.34 -26.60
C GLU A 78 2.67 31.09 -25.78
N ALA A 79 1.55 31.44 -26.37
CA ALA A 79 0.43 32.04 -25.66
C ALA A 79 -0.16 31.08 -24.61
N LEU A 80 -0.22 29.78 -24.90
CA LEU A 80 -0.68 28.74 -23.97
C LEU A 80 0.29 28.58 -22.79
N LEU A 81 1.61 28.59 -23.04
CA LEU A 81 2.63 28.57 -21.98
C LEU A 81 2.50 29.80 -21.09
N ALA A 82 2.35 30.98 -21.67
CA ALA A 82 2.16 32.21 -20.91
C ALA A 82 0.90 32.17 -20.05
N TYR A 83 -0.21 31.64 -20.58
CA TYR A 83 -1.45 31.42 -19.83
C TYR A 83 -1.21 30.54 -18.60
N TYR A 84 -0.62 29.35 -18.77
CA TYR A 84 -0.41 28.43 -17.65
C TYR A 84 0.56 28.96 -16.60
N ARG A 85 1.55 29.77 -16.98
CA ARG A 85 2.48 30.44 -16.06
C ARG A 85 1.78 31.51 -15.21
N LEU A 86 0.75 32.13 -15.73
CA LEU A 86 -0.01 33.19 -15.06
C LEU A 86 -1.32 32.69 -14.45
N ARG A 87 -1.69 31.43 -14.68
CA ARG A 87 -2.96 30.86 -14.24
C ARG A 87 -3.08 30.88 -12.72
N THR A 88 -4.15 31.56 -12.23
CA THR A 88 -4.56 31.59 -10.85
C THR A 88 -5.93 30.95 -10.67
N GLY A 89 -6.34 30.66 -9.44
CA GLY A 89 -7.68 30.12 -9.15
C GLY A 89 -7.81 28.60 -9.23
N ILE A 90 -6.83 27.89 -9.79
CA ILE A 90 -6.75 26.43 -9.76
C ILE A 90 -5.63 26.02 -8.81
N VAL A 91 -5.97 25.26 -7.78
CA VAL A 91 -5.04 24.90 -6.71
C VAL A 91 -4.78 23.40 -6.71
N ASN A 92 -3.51 23.03 -6.59
CA ASN A 92 -3.11 21.66 -6.24
C ASN A 92 -2.90 21.58 -4.71
N PRO A 93 -3.87 21.06 -3.93
CA PRO A 93 -3.77 21.04 -2.47
C PRO A 93 -2.72 20.06 -1.95
N MET A 94 -2.24 19.14 -2.79
CA MET A 94 -1.22 18.16 -2.42
C MET A 94 0.20 18.76 -2.41
N LEU A 95 0.39 19.98 -2.92
CA LEU A 95 1.69 20.60 -3.08
C LEU A 95 1.66 22.07 -2.64
N CYS A 96 2.31 22.36 -1.53
CA CYS A 96 2.48 23.74 -1.05
C CYS A 96 3.89 24.24 -1.40
N LEU A 97 4.00 25.03 -2.47
CA LEU A 97 5.31 25.53 -2.94
C LEU A 97 6.00 26.44 -1.91
N GLN A 98 5.24 27.18 -1.10
CA GLN A 98 5.77 28.10 -0.06
C GLN A 98 6.38 27.36 1.15
N ARG A 99 6.03 26.07 1.34
CA ARG A 99 6.50 25.23 2.45
C ARG A 99 7.20 23.98 1.95
N LEU A 100 7.77 24.07 0.76
CA LEU A 100 8.43 22.94 0.13
C LEU A 100 9.69 22.54 0.92
N THR A 101 9.79 21.26 1.20
CA THR A 101 10.97 20.65 1.83
C THR A 101 11.44 19.46 1.03
N VAL A 102 12.75 19.18 1.10
CA VAL A 102 13.36 18.02 0.49
C VAL A 102 14.17 17.29 1.56
N SER A 103 13.84 16.04 1.81
CA SER A 103 14.62 15.18 2.69
C SER A 103 15.97 14.80 2.02
N LYS A 104 16.96 14.37 2.83
CA LYS A 104 18.23 13.85 2.29
C LYS A 104 18.01 12.72 1.28
N ARG A 105 17.05 11.87 1.55
CA ARG A 105 16.68 10.74 0.68
C ARG A 105 16.05 11.19 -0.64
N GLU A 106 15.09 12.13 -0.60
CA GLU A 106 14.54 12.72 -1.83
C GLU A 106 15.60 13.45 -2.65
N ARG A 107 16.55 14.13 -1.99
CA ARG A 107 17.68 14.75 -2.67
C ARG A 107 18.53 13.70 -3.40
N GLN A 108 18.86 12.60 -2.73
CA GLN A 108 19.61 11.50 -3.34
C GLN A 108 18.86 10.92 -4.56
N TRP A 109 17.57 10.66 -4.43
CA TRP A 109 16.77 10.15 -5.56
C TRP A 109 16.75 11.10 -6.76
N ALA A 110 16.70 12.41 -6.52
CA ALA A 110 16.77 13.40 -7.58
C ALA A 110 18.15 13.44 -8.25
N ASP A 111 19.22 13.35 -7.48
CA ASP A 111 20.60 13.33 -7.97
C ASP A 111 20.87 12.03 -8.75
N ASP A 112 20.47 10.87 -8.23
CA ASP A 112 20.59 9.57 -8.88
C ASP A 112 19.82 9.52 -10.22
N ALA A 113 18.68 10.19 -10.29
CA ALA A 113 17.85 10.24 -11.50
C ALA A 113 18.53 11.00 -12.64
N LEU A 114 19.44 11.93 -12.38
CA LEU A 114 20.26 12.58 -13.42
C LEU A 114 21.18 11.59 -14.15
N GLU A 115 21.51 10.47 -13.51
CA GLU A 115 22.33 9.38 -14.05
C GLU A 115 21.50 8.13 -14.36
N HIS A 116 20.19 8.29 -14.54
CA HIS A 116 19.20 7.22 -14.83
C HIS A 116 19.19 6.08 -13.80
N THR A 117 19.51 6.36 -12.55
CA THR A 117 19.37 5.44 -11.43
C THR A 117 18.07 5.79 -10.71
N PHE A 118 17.02 4.94 -10.87
CA PHE A 118 15.68 5.31 -10.48
C PHE A 118 15.23 4.68 -9.18
N TYR A 119 14.78 5.50 -8.25
CA TYR A 119 13.99 5.04 -7.12
C TYR A 119 12.60 4.60 -7.55
N VAL A 120 12.31 3.34 -7.34
CA VAL A 120 11.01 2.74 -7.67
C VAL A 120 10.18 2.50 -6.41
N HIS A 121 10.77 1.81 -5.43
CA HIS A 121 10.10 1.42 -4.18
C HIS A 121 11.11 1.07 -3.10
N ASP A 122 10.76 1.27 -1.82
CA ASP A 122 11.62 0.98 -0.66
C ASP A 122 12.10 -0.49 -0.59
N GLY A 123 11.32 -1.43 -1.11
CA GLY A 123 11.68 -2.85 -1.18
C GLY A 123 12.74 -3.21 -2.23
N TYR A 124 13.17 -2.24 -3.05
CA TYR A 124 14.15 -2.43 -4.12
C TYR A 124 15.31 -1.45 -3.94
N GLN A 125 16.06 -1.62 -2.86
CA GLN A 125 17.23 -0.83 -2.55
C GLN A 125 18.50 -1.69 -2.55
N PRO A 126 19.62 -1.15 -3.10
CA PRO A 126 19.77 0.16 -3.75
C PRO A 126 18.99 0.28 -5.05
N SER A 127 18.73 1.51 -5.50
CA SER A 127 18.07 1.78 -6.79
C SER A 127 18.88 1.20 -7.95
N PHE A 128 18.20 0.87 -9.04
CA PHE A 128 18.83 0.29 -10.23
C PHE A 128 19.11 1.35 -11.29
N ASN A 129 20.25 1.22 -11.99
CA ASN A 129 20.55 2.03 -13.16
C ASN A 129 19.94 1.40 -14.41
N TYR A 130 19.23 2.21 -15.20
CA TYR A 130 18.49 1.79 -16.40
C TYR A 130 19.23 2.10 -17.69
N GLY A 131 20.51 2.46 -17.62
CA GLY A 131 21.39 2.72 -18.76
C GLY A 131 21.36 4.17 -19.25
N LYS A 132 22.37 4.55 -20.04
CA LYS A 132 22.46 5.87 -20.66
C LYS A 132 21.31 6.09 -21.65
N ASP A 133 20.99 5.11 -22.44
CA ASP A 133 19.76 5.00 -23.23
C ASP A 133 18.78 4.17 -22.40
N ILE A 134 17.79 4.84 -21.79
CA ILE A 134 16.95 4.25 -20.74
C ILE A 134 16.22 3.00 -21.28
N ASP A 135 16.50 1.85 -20.67
CA ASP A 135 15.78 0.61 -20.94
C ASP A 135 14.59 0.46 -19.97
N TRP A 136 13.41 0.91 -20.39
CA TRP A 136 12.17 0.79 -19.63
C TRP A 136 11.66 -0.65 -19.48
N THR A 137 12.30 -1.62 -20.13
CA THR A 137 11.97 -3.04 -20.04
C THR A 137 12.89 -3.80 -19.08
N TYR A 138 13.96 -3.15 -18.58
CA TYR A 138 14.92 -3.76 -17.68
C TYR A 138 14.23 -4.25 -16.39
N TRP A 139 14.40 -5.54 -16.12
CA TRP A 139 13.72 -6.21 -15.01
C TRP A 139 14.74 -6.96 -14.12
N PRO A 140 15.51 -6.21 -13.29
CA PRO A 140 16.60 -6.78 -12.49
C PRO A 140 16.12 -7.72 -11.38
N VAL A 141 14.88 -7.57 -10.92
CA VAL A 141 14.24 -8.43 -9.91
C VAL A 141 12.94 -8.96 -10.49
N LYS A 142 12.75 -10.27 -10.50
CA LYS A 142 11.60 -10.96 -11.12
C LYS A 142 10.33 -10.82 -10.25
N ASP A 143 10.00 -9.59 -9.90
CA ASP A 143 8.83 -9.16 -9.15
C ASP A 143 8.07 -8.13 -10.00
N ASN A 144 6.82 -8.39 -10.29
CA ASN A 144 5.99 -7.54 -11.14
C ASN A 144 5.80 -6.14 -10.56
N GLU A 145 5.83 -6.00 -9.21
CA GLU A 145 5.72 -4.68 -8.56
C GLU A 145 6.85 -3.75 -8.98
N LEU A 146 8.07 -4.25 -9.21
CA LEU A 146 9.16 -3.43 -9.72
C LEU A 146 8.82 -2.82 -11.07
N ARG A 147 8.33 -3.64 -12.03
CA ARG A 147 7.96 -3.16 -13.37
C ARG A 147 6.77 -2.21 -13.35
N TRP A 148 5.72 -2.55 -12.62
CA TRP A 148 4.57 -1.66 -12.48
C TRP A 148 4.97 -0.31 -11.90
N GLN A 149 5.69 -0.30 -10.79
CA GLN A 149 6.02 0.93 -10.08
C GLN A 149 7.09 1.77 -10.78
N LEU A 150 7.94 1.18 -11.65
CA LEU A 150 8.84 1.91 -12.52
C LEU A 150 8.06 2.93 -13.37
N HIS A 151 6.92 2.51 -13.95
CA HIS A 151 6.09 3.34 -14.81
C HIS A 151 5.25 4.39 -14.07
N ARG A 152 5.36 4.51 -12.73
CA ARG A 152 4.78 5.61 -11.93
C ARG A 152 5.69 6.85 -11.87
N HIS A 153 6.96 6.73 -12.23
CA HIS A 153 7.96 7.81 -12.28
C HIS A 153 8.12 8.57 -10.97
N LYS A 154 8.20 7.85 -9.85
CA LYS A 154 8.20 8.44 -8.50
C LYS A 154 9.35 9.43 -8.23
N TRP A 155 10.46 9.33 -8.95
CA TRP A 155 11.62 10.21 -8.82
C TRP A 155 11.41 11.60 -9.44
N PHE A 156 10.44 11.79 -10.33
CA PHE A 156 10.18 13.08 -10.96
C PHE A 156 9.73 14.17 -9.98
N THR A 157 8.92 13.80 -8.98
CA THR A 157 8.51 14.75 -7.94
C THR A 157 9.68 15.20 -7.07
N PRO A 158 10.60 14.35 -6.54
CA PRO A 158 11.87 14.75 -5.95
C PRO A 158 12.72 15.68 -6.83
N MET A 159 12.90 15.36 -8.12
CA MET A 159 13.62 16.25 -9.06
C MET A 159 12.98 17.64 -9.11
N GLY A 160 11.66 17.72 -9.21
CA GLY A 160 10.94 18.99 -9.24
C GLY A 160 11.04 19.78 -7.93
N LYS A 161 11.01 19.09 -6.79
CA LYS A 161 11.22 19.73 -5.47
C LYS A 161 12.62 20.31 -5.35
N VAL A 162 13.65 19.55 -5.78
CA VAL A 162 15.04 20.03 -5.78
C VAL A 162 15.20 21.22 -6.72
N TYR A 163 14.64 21.15 -7.93
CA TYR A 163 14.60 22.28 -8.86
C TYR A 163 13.99 23.53 -8.21
N GLN A 164 12.84 23.41 -7.55
CA GLN A 164 12.17 24.56 -6.92
C GLN A 164 13.05 25.23 -5.85
N LEU A 165 13.80 24.47 -5.06
CA LEU A 165 14.67 24.98 -4.00
C LEU A 165 16.00 25.52 -4.50
N THR A 166 16.55 24.93 -5.57
CA THR A 166 17.90 25.29 -6.07
C THR A 166 17.89 26.13 -7.33
N LYS A 167 16.79 26.08 -8.10
CA LYS A 167 16.64 26.62 -9.45
C LYS A 167 17.69 26.07 -10.45
N ASP A 168 18.23 24.86 -10.14
CA ASP A 168 19.14 24.19 -11.03
C ASP A 168 18.39 23.53 -12.19
N GLU A 169 18.53 24.12 -13.37
CA GLU A 169 17.83 23.72 -14.58
C GLU A 169 18.23 22.33 -15.10
N ARG A 170 19.29 21.69 -14.57
CA ARG A 170 19.63 20.31 -14.93
C ARG A 170 18.49 19.36 -14.63
N TYR A 171 17.84 19.53 -13.46
CA TYR A 171 16.69 18.68 -13.08
C TYR A 171 15.48 18.86 -14.00
N ALA A 172 15.22 20.09 -14.44
CA ALA A 172 14.11 20.36 -15.35
C ALA A 172 14.40 19.81 -16.76
N ARG A 173 15.62 20.01 -17.28
CA ARG A 173 16.01 19.48 -18.60
C ARG A 173 15.99 17.96 -18.61
N GLU A 174 16.55 17.33 -17.57
CA GLU A 174 16.59 15.87 -17.48
C GLU A 174 15.21 15.26 -17.32
N TRP A 175 14.35 15.85 -16.46
CA TRP A 175 12.96 15.44 -16.35
C TRP A 175 12.22 15.49 -17.71
N MET A 176 12.37 16.56 -18.47
CA MET A 176 11.76 16.68 -19.80
C MET A 176 12.31 15.63 -20.77
N ALA A 177 13.61 15.37 -20.74
CA ALA A 177 14.24 14.35 -21.60
C ALA A 177 13.71 12.95 -21.29
N GLN A 178 13.69 12.54 -20.01
CA GLN A 178 13.17 11.26 -19.58
C GLN A 178 11.66 11.12 -19.86
N TYR A 179 10.90 12.20 -19.70
CA TYR A 179 9.46 12.22 -20.00
C TYR A 179 9.17 11.96 -21.48
N ILE A 180 9.91 12.62 -22.38
CA ILE A 180 9.78 12.43 -23.83
C ILE A 180 10.30 11.04 -24.23
N ASP A 181 11.44 10.59 -23.71
CA ASP A 181 11.97 9.25 -23.95
C ASP A 181 10.95 8.17 -23.58
N TRP A 182 10.30 8.33 -22.42
CA TRP A 182 9.24 7.39 -22.00
C TRP A 182 8.06 7.36 -22.97
N ILE A 183 7.58 8.52 -23.43
CA ILE A 183 6.47 8.61 -24.39
C ILE A 183 6.80 7.88 -25.69
N VAL A 184 8.02 8.07 -26.19
CA VAL A 184 8.48 7.48 -27.45
C VAL A 184 8.63 5.97 -27.33
N LYS A 185 9.26 5.50 -26.24
CA LYS A 185 9.56 4.08 -26.03
C LYS A 185 8.40 3.25 -25.50
N ASN A 186 7.37 3.90 -24.94
CA ASN A 186 6.18 3.24 -24.39
C ASN A 186 4.90 3.76 -25.04
N PRO A 187 4.70 3.57 -26.36
CA PRO A 187 3.47 3.98 -27.02
C PRO A 187 2.26 3.25 -26.43
N LEU A 188 1.10 3.93 -26.40
CA LEU A 188 -0.15 3.28 -25.99
C LEU A 188 -0.58 2.27 -27.06
N VAL A 189 -0.50 1.00 -26.71
CA VAL A 189 -1.00 -0.10 -27.53
C VAL A 189 -2.38 -0.49 -27.01
N LYS A 190 -3.38 -0.57 -27.92
CA LYS A 190 -4.72 -1.03 -27.53
C LYS A 190 -4.69 -2.52 -27.22
N VAL A 191 -4.90 -2.86 -25.94
CA VAL A 191 -5.03 -4.23 -25.47
C VAL A 191 -6.40 -4.42 -24.82
N LYS A 192 -6.89 -5.66 -24.75
CA LYS A 192 -8.13 -5.96 -24.02
C LYS A 192 -7.94 -5.71 -22.53
N ARG A 193 -8.95 -5.18 -21.84
CA ARG A 193 -8.91 -4.91 -20.39
C ARG A 193 -8.37 -6.11 -19.60
N SER A 194 -8.80 -7.33 -19.92
CA SER A 194 -8.34 -8.56 -19.28
C SER A 194 -6.84 -8.80 -19.34
N GLN A 195 -6.13 -8.24 -20.33
CA GLN A 195 -4.68 -8.41 -20.48
C GLN A 195 -3.89 -7.61 -19.42
N TYR A 196 -4.45 -6.51 -18.89
CA TYR A 196 -3.82 -5.76 -17.79
C TYR A 196 -3.85 -6.50 -16.45
N GLU A 197 -4.73 -7.48 -16.30
CA GLU A 197 -4.91 -8.27 -15.08
C GLU A 197 -4.27 -9.66 -15.16
N ARG A 198 -3.69 -10.02 -16.31
CA ARG A 198 -3.07 -11.32 -16.51
C ARG A 198 -1.87 -11.53 -15.61
N LYS A 199 -1.87 -12.72 -14.99
CA LYS A 199 -0.74 -13.26 -14.22
C LYS A 199 0.00 -14.37 -14.99
N ASP A 200 -0.51 -14.76 -16.15
CA ASP A 200 0.03 -15.87 -16.93
C ASP A 200 1.29 -15.46 -17.72
N LYS A 201 2.18 -16.42 -17.89
CA LYS A 201 3.54 -16.28 -18.45
C LYS A 201 3.59 -16.07 -19.97
N GLU A 202 2.50 -16.23 -20.68
CA GLU A 202 2.41 -16.15 -22.14
C GLU A 202 1.80 -14.83 -22.60
N THR A 203 2.53 -13.74 -22.36
CA THR A 203 2.20 -12.46 -23.00
C THR A 203 3.04 -12.32 -24.25
N ASP A 204 2.41 -11.95 -25.36
CA ASP A 204 3.13 -11.57 -26.58
C ASP A 204 4.16 -10.49 -26.23
N LYS A 205 5.43 -10.75 -26.56
CA LYS A 205 6.54 -9.83 -26.26
C LYS A 205 6.29 -8.42 -26.81
N ALA A 206 5.56 -8.31 -27.92
CA ALA A 206 5.23 -7.02 -28.54
C ALA A 206 4.34 -6.14 -27.65
N ILE A 207 3.50 -6.75 -26.80
CA ILE A 207 2.59 -6.02 -25.90
C ILE A 207 2.97 -6.14 -24.42
N GLU A 208 3.96 -6.95 -24.10
CA GLU A 208 4.34 -7.22 -22.70
C GLU A 208 4.63 -5.93 -21.92
N ASN A 209 5.45 -5.05 -22.48
CA ASN A 209 5.75 -3.79 -21.81
C ASN A 209 4.53 -2.86 -21.72
N ALA A 210 3.65 -2.85 -22.74
CA ALA A 210 2.42 -2.07 -22.73
C ALA A 210 1.49 -2.48 -21.57
N VAL A 211 1.44 -3.77 -21.24
CA VAL A 211 0.65 -4.26 -20.09
C VAL A 211 1.16 -3.72 -18.76
N PHE A 212 2.47 -3.54 -18.59
CA PHE A 212 3.04 -2.91 -17.39
C PHE A 212 2.95 -1.39 -17.43
N ALA A 213 3.33 -0.75 -18.53
CA ALA A 213 3.40 0.70 -18.67
C ALA A 213 2.01 1.36 -18.65
N TRP A 214 0.99 0.71 -19.21
CA TRP A 214 -0.36 1.25 -19.39
C TRP A 214 -1.43 0.57 -18.56
N ARG A 215 -1.07 -0.25 -17.57
CA ARG A 215 -2.05 -0.73 -16.59
C ARG A 215 -2.77 0.47 -15.96
N PRO A 216 -4.13 0.46 -15.90
CA PRO A 216 -4.89 1.63 -15.48
C PRO A 216 -4.48 2.20 -14.11
N LEU A 217 -4.13 1.35 -13.15
CA LEU A 217 -3.62 1.78 -11.85
C LEU A 217 -2.33 2.62 -12.00
N GLU A 218 -1.33 2.14 -12.74
CA GLU A 218 -0.07 2.88 -12.97
C GLU A 218 -0.30 4.16 -13.74
N THR A 219 -1.19 4.11 -14.74
CA THR A 219 -1.63 5.31 -15.48
C THR A 219 -2.28 6.32 -14.54
N SER A 220 -3.11 5.87 -13.59
CA SER A 220 -3.74 6.75 -12.61
C SER A 220 -2.72 7.44 -11.70
N HIS A 221 -1.69 6.73 -11.26
CA HIS A 221 -0.57 7.33 -10.52
C HIS A 221 0.14 8.40 -11.34
N ARG A 222 0.43 8.14 -12.63
CA ARG A 222 1.04 9.15 -13.52
C ARG A 222 0.16 10.39 -13.66
N VAL A 223 -1.15 10.23 -13.87
CA VAL A 223 -2.10 11.36 -13.98
C VAL A 223 -2.03 12.29 -12.76
N GLN A 224 -1.96 11.72 -11.56
CA GLN A 224 -1.80 12.51 -10.34
C GLN A 224 -0.43 13.16 -10.23
N ASP A 225 0.64 12.39 -10.45
CA ASP A 225 2.00 12.88 -10.28
C ASP A 225 2.38 13.92 -11.33
N GLN A 226 1.82 13.84 -12.54
CA GLN A 226 1.98 14.86 -13.59
C GLN A 226 1.39 16.21 -13.20
N ILE A 227 0.33 16.26 -12.36
CA ILE A 227 -0.15 17.52 -11.76
C ILE A 227 0.93 18.13 -10.85
N ASN A 228 1.59 17.31 -10.01
CA ASN A 228 2.68 17.76 -9.16
C ASN A 228 3.88 18.23 -10.00
N GLN A 229 4.28 17.44 -10.99
CA GLN A 229 5.38 17.76 -11.91
C GLN A 229 5.11 19.07 -12.66
N PHE A 230 3.90 19.24 -13.20
CA PHE A 230 3.48 20.47 -13.85
C PHE A 230 3.63 21.67 -12.92
N SER A 231 3.10 21.57 -11.69
CA SER A 231 3.17 22.65 -10.69
C SER A 231 4.63 22.97 -10.29
N LEU A 232 5.51 21.96 -10.26
CA LEU A 232 6.91 22.13 -9.89
C LEU A 232 7.77 22.71 -11.01
N PHE A 233 7.51 22.37 -12.27
CA PHE A 233 8.41 22.71 -13.36
C PHE A 233 7.93 23.82 -14.31
N ILE A 234 6.66 24.23 -14.26
CA ILE A 234 6.10 25.23 -15.18
C ILE A 234 6.85 26.56 -15.17
N SER A 235 7.47 26.93 -14.04
CA SER A 235 8.26 28.15 -13.89
C SER A 235 9.72 28.03 -14.43
N SER A 236 10.15 26.84 -14.84
CA SER A 236 11.49 26.62 -15.38
C SER A 236 11.68 27.35 -16.70
N SER A 237 12.87 27.94 -16.90
CA SER A 237 13.25 28.56 -18.18
C SER A 237 13.40 27.52 -19.29
N SER A 238 13.78 26.27 -18.93
CA SER A 238 13.87 25.15 -19.85
C SER A 238 12.50 24.61 -20.28
N PHE A 239 11.44 24.81 -19.48
CA PHE A 239 10.08 24.37 -19.81
C PHE A 239 9.51 25.26 -20.91
N ASN A 240 9.60 24.80 -22.16
CA ASN A 240 9.20 25.57 -23.34
C ASN A 240 7.82 25.17 -23.87
N ALA A 241 7.33 25.92 -24.84
CA ALA A 241 5.99 25.75 -25.41
C ALA A 241 5.83 24.42 -26.16
N SER A 242 6.87 23.92 -26.81
CA SER A 242 6.85 22.63 -27.50
C SER A 242 6.69 21.48 -26.51
N PHE A 243 7.47 21.48 -25.42
CA PHE A 243 7.34 20.47 -24.36
C PHE A 243 5.93 20.54 -23.70
N LEU A 244 5.42 21.74 -23.43
CA LEU A 244 4.07 21.93 -22.88
C LEU A 244 3.01 21.22 -23.75
N THR A 245 3.08 21.39 -25.06
CA THR A 245 2.08 20.77 -25.97
C THR A 245 2.16 19.25 -25.94
N SER A 246 3.38 18.68 -25.96
CA SER A 246 3.59 17.23 -25.84
C SER A 246 3.14 16.71 -24.47
N PHE A 247 3.43 17.45 -23.40
CA PHE A 247 2.98 17.11 -22.03
C PHE A 247 1.45 17.04 -21.95
N LEU A 248 0.74 18.06 -22.44
CA LEU A 248 -0.72 18.12 -22.37
C LEU A 248 -1.39 17.04 -23.25
N VAL A 249 -0.86 16.78 -24.45
CA VAL A 249 -1.35 15.68 -25.31
C VAL A 249 -1.19 14.33 -24.61
N ASN A 250 -0.03 14.08 -24.02
CA ASN A 250 0.19 12.83 -23.29
C ASN A 250 -0.64 12.74 -22.00
N TYR A 251 -0.83 13.85 -21.27
CA TYR A 251 -1.72 13.93 -20.11
C TYR A 251 -3.15 13.52 -20.48
N HIS A 252 -3.69 14.10 -21.55
CA HIS A 252 -5.01 13.77 -22.09
C HIS A 252 -5.09 12.29 -22.48
N ARG A 253 -4.05 11.74 -23.13
CA ARG A 253 -3.96 10.32 -23.48
C ARG A 253 -4.05 9.42 -22.24
N ASN A 254 -3.32 9.74 -21.18
CA ASN A 254 -3.36 8.99 -19.90
C ASN A 254 -4.77 9.06 -19.28
N ALA A 255 -5.39 10.24 -19.23
CA ALA A 255 -6.72 10.43 -18.66
C ALA A 255 -7.78 9.63 -19.43
N ASN A 256 -7.81 9.71 -20.77
CA ASN A 256 -8.78 8.98 -21.57
C ASN A 256 -8.55 7.46 -21.54
N HIS A 257 -7.29 7.02 -21.42
CA HIS A 257 -7.02 5.60 -21.22
C HIS A 257 -7.65 5.06 -19.93
N ILE A 258 -7.64 5.83 -18.85
CA ILE A 258 -8.35 5.46 -17.60
C ILE A 258 -9.86 5.45 -17.83
N MET A 259 -10.41 6.48 -18.48
CA MET A 259 -11.86 6.56 -18.76
C MET A 259 -12.39 5.34 -19.53
N GLU A 260 -11.59 4.79 -20.43
CA GLU A 260 -11.92 3.59 -21.21
C GLU A 260 -11.70 2.28 -20.45
N ASN A 261 -10.90 2.29 -19.36
CA ASN A 261 -10.36 1.09 -18.73
C ASN A 261 -10.49 1.05 -17.20
N PHE A 262 -11.50 1.68 -16.60
CA PHE A 262 -11.72 1.60 -15.16
C PHE A 262 -11.72 0.17 -14.63
N SER A 263 -11.11 -0.05 -13.49
CA SER A 263 -11.25 -1.26 -12.70
C SER A 263 -12.72 -1.49 -12.33
N LYS A 264 -13.11 -2.76 -12.14
CA LYS A 264 -14.52 -3.07 -11.85
C LYS A 264 -14.90 -2.77 -10.39
N LYS A 265 -13.94 -2.92 -9.47
CA LYS A 265 -14.16 -2.75 -8.02
C LYS A 265 -12.82 -2.62 -7.28
N GLY A 266 -12.87 -2.38 -5.99
CA GLY A 266 -11.72 -2.38 -5.08
C GLY A 266 -10.94 -1.07 -5.11
N ASN A 267 -9.80 -1.06 -4.42
CA ASN A 267 -8.98 0.13 -4.27
C ASN A 267 -8.45 0.69 -5.60
N HIS A 268 -8.19 -0.16 -6.61
CA HIS A 268 -7.77 0.31 -7.93
C HIS A 268 -8.81 1.27 -8.55
N LEU A 269 -10.10 0.90 -8.47
CA LEU A 269 -11.19 1.77 -8.95
C LEU A 269 -11.23 3.10 -8.19
N LEU A 270 -11.00 3.07 -6.87
CA LEU A 270 -10.94 4.30 -6.06
C LEU A 270 -9.77 5.20 -6.49
N PHE A 271 -8.60 4.61 -6.71
CA PHE A 271 -7.44 5.35 -7.22
C PHE A 271 -7.72 5.98 -8.59
N GLU A 272 -8.21 5.20 -9.52
CA GLU A 272 -8.51 5.64 -10.88
C GLU A 272 -9.57 6.77 -10.89
N ALA A 273 -10.66 6.59 -10.13
CA ALA A 273 -11.75 7.57 -10.04
C ALA A 273 -11.30 8.90 -9.41
N GLN A 274 -10.52 8.85 -8.33
CA GLN A 274 -9.99 10.05 -7.70
C GLN A 274 -9.11 10.86 -8.67
N ARG A 275 -8.24 10.17 -9.43
CA ARG A 275 -7.34 10.85 -10.38
C ARG A 275 -8.10 11.45 -11.54
N MET A 276 -9.21 10.85 -11.95
CA MET A 276 -10.08 11.46 -12.95
C MET A 276 -10.80 12.70 -12.43
N PHE A 277 -11.26 12.67 -11.17
CA PHE A 277 -11.77 13.88 -10.51
C PHE A 277 -10.69 14.97 -10.44
N TYR A 278 -9.45 14.61 -10.12
CA TYR A 278 -8.32 15.54 -10.10
C TYR A 278 -8.00 16.09 -11.49
N ALA A 279 -7.94 15.25 -12.50
CA ALA A 279 -7.62 15.63 -13.87
C ALA A 279 -8.59 16.70 -14.39
N GLY A 280 -9.89 16.45 -14.25
CA GLY A 280 -10.93 17.38 -14.69
C GLY A 280 -11.00 18.66 -13.85
N THR A 281 -10.61 18.62 -12.56
CA THR A 281 -10.58 19.80 -11.70
C THR A 281 -9.33 20.64 -11.95
N PHE A 282 -8.16 20.04 -12.16
CA PHE A 282 -6.89 20.76 -12.30
C PHE A 282 -6.65 21.29 -13.73
N PHE A 283 -7.12 20.58 -14.76
CA PHE A 283 -7.01 21.02 -16.15
C PHE A 283 -8.41 21.25 -16.79
N PRO A 284 -9.20 22.22 -16.28
CA PRO A 284 -10.55 22.48 -16.79
C PRO A 284 -10.58 23.01 -18.22
N GLU A 285 -9.42 23.35 -18.79
CA GLU A 285 -9.24 23.81 -20.16
C GLU A 285 -9.48 22.70 -21.21
N PHE A 286 -9.35 21.41 -20.83
CA PHE A 286 -9.68 20.32 -21.75
C PHE A 286 -11.19 20.22 -22.04
N LYS A 287 -11.54 19.90 -23.27
CA LYS A 287 -12.94 19.65 -23.65
C LYS A 287 -13.58 18.54 -22.79
N ASP A 288 -12.80 17.53 -22.45
CA ASP A 288 -13.25 16.36 -21.68
C ASP A 288 -13.19 16.56 -20.16
N ALA A 289 -12.66 17.69 -19.67
CA ALA A 289 -12.41 17.94 -18.24
C ALA A 289 -13.65 17.73 -17.36
N LYS A 290 -14.81 18.26 -17.78
CA LYS A 290 -16.07 18.09 -17.06
C LYS A 290 -16.51 16.62 -16.99
N THR A 291 -16.33 15.87 -18.06
CA THR A 291 -16.64 14.44 -18.12
C THR A 291 -15.74 13.65 -17.16
N TRP A 292 -14.44 13.93 -17.16
CA TRP A 292 -13.48 13.32 -16.24
C TRP A 292 -13.85 13.60 -14.77
N GLN A 293 -14.10 14.87 -14.44
CA GLN A 293 -14.47 15.30 -13.10
C GLN A 293 -15.75 14.62 -12.62
N GLN A 294 -16.81 14.67 -13.43
CA GLN A 294 -18.11 14.11 -13.07
C GLN A 294 -18.05 12.59 -12.94
N ARG A 295 -17.39 11.90 -13.87
CA ARG A 295 -17.26 10.45 -13.81
C ARG A 295 -16.46 10.01 -12.60
N GLY A 296 -15.33 10.68 -12.32
CA GLY A 296 -14.50 10.39 -11.15
C GLY A 296 -15.26 10.54 -9.85
N ILE A 297 -15.93 11.69 -9.65
CA ILE A 297 -16.66 11.92 -8.39
C ILE A 297 -17.91 11.05 -8.24
N SER A 298 -18.61 10.74 -9.34
CA SER A 298 -19.76 9.83 -9.32
C SER A 298 -19.37 8.43 -8.83
N ILE A 299 -18.26 7.89 -9.36
CA ILE A 299 -17.73 6.59 -8.92
C ILE A 299 -17.37 6.65 -7.43
N LEU A 300 -16.67 7.68 -6.97
CA LEU A 300 -16.28 7.79 -5.55
C LEU A 300 -17.49 7.88 -4.61
N ASN A 301 -18.54 8.63 -4.99
CA ASN A 301 -19.78 8.76 -4.22
C ASN A 301 -20.53 7.42 -4.14
N GLU A 302 -20.46 6.62 -5.18
CA GLU A 302 -21.08 5.29 -5.23
C GLU A 302 -20.26 4.26 -4.43
N GLU A 303 -18.95 4.22 -4.68
CA GLU A 303 -18.06 3.21 -4.13
C GLU A 303 -17.84 3.36 -2.61
N ILE A 304 -17.90 4.57 -2.06
CA ILE A 304 -17.79 4.75 -0.60
C ILE A 304 -18.90 4.01 0.16
N SER A 305 -20.10 3.95 -0.40
CA SER A 305 -21.21 3.22 0.21
C SER A 305 -21.18 1.71 -0.04
N LYS A 306 -20.44 1.26 -1.09
CA LYS A 306 -20.27 -0.17 -1.40
C LYS A 306 -19.09 -0.80 -0.70
N GLN A 307 -17.99 -0.04 -0.56
CA GLN A 307 -16.72 -0.55 -0.06
C GLN A 307 -16.52 -0.33 1.44
N VAL A 308 -17.40 0.43 2.11
CA VAL A 308 -17.27 0.72 3.54
C VAL A 308 -18.49 0.15 4.30
N TYR A 309 -18.21 -0.72 5.25
CA TYR A 309 -19.23 -1.27 6.15
C TYR A 309 -19.84 -0.19 7.05
N ALA A 310 -21.02 -0.47 7.59
CA ALA A 310 -21.76 0.48 8.43
C ALA A 310 -20.97 0.96 9.67
N ASP A 311 -20.04 0.15 10.16
CA ASP A 311 -19.16 0.43 11.29
C ASP A 311 -17.85 1.13 10.92
N GLY A 312 -17.63 1.43 9.64
CA GLY A 312 -16.50 2.20 9.12
C GLY A 312 -15.35 1.37 8.55
N GLY A 313 -15.35 0.05 8.69
CA GLY A 313 -14.32 -0.80 8.09
C GLY A 313 -14.44 -0.86 6.56
N GLN A 314 -13.32 -0.85 5.85
CA GLN A 314 -13.29 -1.02 4.41
C GLN A 314 -13.30 -2.53 4.07
N PHE A 315 -14.04 -2.94 3.06
CA PHE A 315 -14.43 -4.32 2.78
C PHE A 315 -13.27 -5.29 2.43
N GLU A 316 -12.08 -4.79 2.12
CA GLU A 316 -10.88 -5.61 1.95
C GLU A 316 -10.32 -6.09 3.30
N LEU A 317 -10.78 -5.54 4.42
CA LEU A 317 -10.41 -5.91 5.79
C LEU A 317 -8.90 -5.97 6.02
N ASP A 318 -8.21 -5.07 5.37
CA ASP A 318 -6.77 -4.89 5.40
C ASP A 318 -6.45 -3.49 5.93
N PRO A 319 -5.75 -3.33 7.06
CA PRO A 319 -5.50 -2.02 7.67
C PRO A 319 -4.75 -1.05 6.77
N HIS A 320 -3.83 -1.54 5.92
CA HIS A 320 -3.06 -0.70 5.01
C HIS A 320 -3.92 -0.19 3.84
N TYR A 321 -4.76 -1.06 3.25
CA TYR A 321 -5.69 -0.66 2.18
C TYR A 321 -6.85 0.17 2.71
N HIS A 322 -7.26 -0.06 3.96
CA HIS A 322 -8.21 0.82 4.65
C HIS A 322 -7.67 2.25 4.76
N LEU A 323 -6.42 2.42 5.24
CA LEU A 323 -5.74 3.71 5.31
C LEU A 323 -5.60 4.37 3.92
N ALA A 324 -5.25 3.59 2.89
CA ALA A 324 -5.17 4.08 1.52
C ALA A 324 -6.53 4.63 1.05
N SER A 325 -7.63 3.94 1.37
CA SER A 325 -9.00 4.37 1.05
C SER A 325 -9.39 5.65 1.79
N ILE A 326 -9.09 5.77 3.10
CA ILE A 326 -9.27 7.01 3.86
C ILE A 326 -8.56 8.17 3.14
N ASN A 327 -7.30 7.98 2.77
CA ASN A 327 -6.50 9.02 2.13
C ASN A 327 -7.05 9.42 0.75
N ILE A 328 -7.57 8.47 -0.02
CA ILE A 328 -8.25 8.76 -1.28
C ILE A 328 -9.46 9.66 -1.03
N PHE A 329 -10.32 9.28 -0.10
CA PHE A 329 -11.54 10.03 0.20
C PHE A 329 -11.25 11.39 0.83
N CYS A 330 -10.32 11.50 1.77
CA CYS A 330 -9.90 12.78 2.36
C CYS A 330 -9.33 13.74 1.32
N LYS A 331 -8.40 13.28 0.49
CA LYS A 331 -7.79 14.11 -0.56
C LYS A 331 -8.79 14.53 -1.63
N THR A 332 -9.84 13.75 -1.85
CA THR A 332 -10.96 14.16 -2.71
C THR A 332 -11.69 15.36 -2.11
N ILE A 333 -11.97 15.36 -0.80
CA ILE A 333 -12.58 16.47 -0.09
C ILE A 333 -11.66 17.71 -0.15
N GLU A 334 -10.35 17.53 0.08
CA GLU A 334 -9.36 18.60 0.01
C GLU A 334 -9.31 19.25 -1.39
N MET A 335 -9.30 18.44 -2.45
CA MET A 335 -9.28 18.93 -3.82
C MET A 335 -10.56 19.69 -4.16
N ALA A 336 -11.72 19.17 -3.73
CA ALA A 336 -13.00 19.82 -3.92
C ALA A 336 -13.05 21.18 -3.21
N LYS A 337 -12.61 21.22 -1.94
CA LYS A 337 -12.58 22.45 -1.12
C LYS A 337 -11.64 23.49 -1.70
N ALA A 338 -10.43 23.09 -2.10
CA ALA A 338 -9.43 24.01 -2.63
C ALA A 338 -9.84 24.65 -3.97
N ASN A 339 -10.75 24.02 -4.70
CA ASN A 339 -11.21 24.45 -6.03
C ASN A 339 -12.71 24.79 -6.09
N HIS A 340 -13.37 24.97 -4.92
CA HIS A 340 -14.76 25.43 -4.78
C HIS A 340 -15.79 24.55 -5.52
N VAL A 341 -15.62 23.22 -5.43
CA VAL A 341 -16.52 22.23 -6.03
C VAL A 341 -17.07 21.23 -4.99
N GLU A 342 -17.15 21.63 -3.71
CA GLU A 342 -17.60 20.79 -2.59
C GLU A 342 -19.04 20.29 -2.75
N GLN A 343 -19.86 21.01 -3.50
CA GLN A 343 -21.26 20.61 -3.79
C GLN A 343 -21.35 19.27 -4.55
N LEU A 344 -20.25 18.79 -5.12
CA LEU A 344 -20.18 17.47 -5.77
C LEU A 344 -20.05 16.31 -4.78
N ILE A 345 -19.80 16.61 -3.49
CA ILE A 345 -19.58 15.64 -2.41
C ILE A 345 -20.78 15.68 -1.46
N PRO A 346 -21.58 14.60 -1.36
CA PRO A 346 -22.73 14.57 -0.44
C PRO A 346 -22.30 14.54 1.03
N PRO A 347 -23.10 15.05 1.97
CA PRO A 347 -22.77 15.04 3.41
C PRO A 347 -22.46 13.65 3.97
N THR A 348 -23.15 12.60 3.49
CA THR A 348 -22.95 11.20 3.89
C THR A 348 -21.56 10.69 3.57
N TYR A 349 -20.93 11.18 2.50
CA TYR A 349 -19.55 10.85 2.14
C TYR A 349 -18.59 11.27 3.27
N LYS A 350 -18.68 12.52 3.72
CA LYS A 350 -17.84 13.06 4.79
C LYS A 350 -18.06 12.32 6.11
N GLN A 351 -19.29 12.01 6.46
CA GLN A 351 -19.63 11.21 7.66
C GLN A 351 -19.04 9.81 7.60
N THR A 352 -19.06 9.17 6.43
CA THR A 352 -18.48 7.83 6.26
C THR A 352 -16.95 7.88 6.40
N VAL A 353 -16.29 8.89 5.84
CA VAL A 353 -14.83 9.08 6.01
C VAL A 353 -14.45 9.27 7.48
N GLU A 354 -15.22 10.03 8.24
CA GLU A 354 -15.01 10.20 9.68
C GLU A 354 -15.12 8.87 10.44
N LYS A 355 -16.13 8.04 10.13
CA LYS A 355 -16.25 6.67 10.68
C LYS A 355 -15.05 5.80 10.31
N MET A 356 -14.56 5.88 9.08
CA MET A 356 -13.36 5.14 8.65
C MET A 356 -12.13 5.53 9.45
N ILE A 357 -11.93 6.83 9.69
CA ILE A 357 -10.81 7.34 10.51
C ILE A 357 -10.93 6.81 11.94
N MET A 358 -12.14 6.84 12.52
CA MET A 358 -12.35 6.34 13.87
C MET A 358 -12.22 4.82 13.98
N PHE A 359 -12.61 4.06 12.95
CA PHE A 359 -12.32 2.63 12.85
C PHE A 359 -10.80 2.39 12.90
N TYR A 360 -10.03 3.07 12.02
CA TYR A 360 -8.58 2.95 11.95
C TYR A 360 -7.91 3.30 13.27
N ALA A 361 -8.32 4.41 13.90
CA ALA A 361 -7.81 4.84 15.19
C ALA A 361 -7.97 3.78 16.30
N ASN A 362 -9.06 3.02 16.25
CA ASN A 362 -9.33 2.00 17.26
C ASN A 362 -8.52 0.72 17.07
N ILE A 363 -8.18 0.36 15.84
CA ILE A 363 -7.36 -0.83 15.57
C ILE A 363 -5.85 -0.56 15.60
N CYS A 364 -5.42 0.71 15.62
CA CYS A 364 -4.00 1.05 15.76
C CYS A 364 -3.49 0.92 17.19
N PHE A 365 -2.19 0.64 17.31
CA PHE A 365 -1.48 0.57 18.56
C PHE A 365 -1.10 1.97 19.09
N PRO A 366 -0.67 2.10 20.37
CA PRO A 366 -0.34 3.38 20.98
C PRO A 366 0.78 4.17 20.29
N ASP A 367 1.67 3.50 19.56
CA ASP A 367 2.71 4.11 18.72
C ASP A 367 2.20 4.54 17.34
N TYR A 368 0.88 4.48 17.11
CA TYR A 368 0.18 4.76 15.86
C TYR A 368 0.38 3.72 14.75
N THR A 369 1.14 2.65 14.95
CA THR A 369 1.26 1.58 13.96
C THR A 369 -0.01 0.74 13.91
N ASN A 370 -0.33 0.23 12.72
CA ASN A 370 -1.46 -0.67 12.50
C ASN A 370 -1.06 -2.14 12.70
N PRO A 371 -2.02 -3.05 12.95
CA PRO A 371 -1.79 -4.48 12.82
C PRO A 371 -1.49 -4.87 11.35
N CYS A 372 -0.73 -5.95 11.17
CA CYS A 372 -0.31 -6.44 9.86
C CYS A 372 -1.23 -7.55 9.32
N PHE A 373 -2.50 -7.60 9.73
CA PHE A 373 -3.47 -8.55 9.20
C PHE A 373 -3.65 -8.44 7.70
N SER A 374 -3.95 -9.56 7.05
CA SER A 374 -4.12 -9.61 5.60
C SER A 374 -2.82 -9.28 4.86
N ASP A 375 -2.87 -8.52 3.78
CA ASP A 375 -1.67 -8.06 3.05
C ASP A 375 -1.08 -6.76 3.63
N ALA A 376 -1.48 -6.35 4.85
CA ALA A 376 -1.04 -5.09 5.44
C ALA A 376 0.46 -5.05 5.73
N LYS A 377 1.00 -3.85 5.62
CA LYS A 377 2.34 -3.48 6.08
C LYS A 377 2.21 -2.60 7.31
N GLU A 378 3.22 -2.60 8.15
CA GLU A 378 3.26 -1.70 9.30
C GLU A 378 3.41 -0.25 8.85
N GLY A 379 2.53 0.63 9.33
CA GLY A 379 2.65 2.08 9.17
C GLY A 379 3.83 2.63 9.96
N LYS A 380 4.36 3.77 9.53
CA LYS A 380 5.40 4.49 10.28
C LYS A 380 4.73 5.54 11.16
N SER A 381 5.00 5.50 12.47
CA SER A 381 4.39 6.40 13.47
C SER A 381 4.33 7.87 13.04
N GLU A 382 5.45 8.40 12.49
CA GLU A 382 5.50 9.80 12.06
C GLU A 382 4.60 10.08 10.84
N SER A 383 4.38 9.07 9.98
CA SER A 383 3.49 9.20 8.84
C SER A 383 2.04 9.17 9.28
N GLU A 384 1.71 8.29 10.21
CA GLU A 384 0.37 8.17 10.77
C GLU A 384 -0.02 9.42 11.57
N ILE A 385 0.88 9.97 12.38
CA ILE A 385 0.65 11.24 13.09
C ILE A 385 0.38 12.37 12.08
N ARG A 386 1.13 12.43 10.94
CA ARG A 386 0.85 13.40 9.88
C ARG A 386 -0.53 13.20 9.27
N ASN A 387 -0.98 11.96 9.05
CA ASN A 387 -2.33 11.68 8.59
C ASN A 387 -3.39 12.29 9.52
N TYR A 388 -3.28 12.05 10.85
CA TYR A 388 -4.19 12.67 11.83
C TYR A 388 -4.12 14.21 11.82
N GLN A 389 -2.93 14.80 11.61
CA GLN A 389 -2.77 16.25 11.49
C GLN A 389 -3.48 16.81 10.25
N GLU A 390 -3.52 16.10 9.14
CA GLU A 390 -4.31 16.50 7.97
C GLU A 390 -5.81 16.26 8.19
N TRP A 391 -6.21 15.10 8.74
CA TRP A 391 -7.60 14.77 8.98
C TRP A 391 -8.29 15.74 9.96
N ARG A 392 -7.60 16.23 10.99
CA ARG A 392 -8.17 17.25 11.89
C ARG A 392 -8.57 18.54 11.19
N LYS A 393 -7.98 18.87 10.04
CA LYS A 393 -8.35 20.05 9.25
C LYS A 393 -9.71 19.85 8.53
N LEU A 394 -10.05 18.60 8.25
CA LEU A 394 -11.31 18.21 7.63
C LEU A 394 -12.41 17.97 8.67
N PHE A 395 -12.03 17.53 9.86
CA PHE A 395 -12.91 17.16 10.98
C PHE A 395 -12.54 17.92 12.27
N PRO A 396 -12.60 19.27 12.26
CA PRO A 396 -12.15 20.10 13.38
C PRO A 396 -12.96 19.88 14.67
N GLU A 397 -14.20 19.43 14.56
CA GLU A 397 -15.10 19.19 15.71
C GLU A 397 -14.87 17.82 16.38
N ASN A 398 -14.14 16.91 15.73
CA ASN A 398 -13.85 15.59 16.30
C ASN A 398 -12.70 15.65 17.30
N GLU A 399 -13.05 15.62 18.60
CA GLU A 399 -12.10 15.73 19.70
C GLU A 399 -11.11 14.57 19.76
N ALA A 400 -11.51 13.35 19.34
CA ALA A 400 -10.62 12.19 19.32
C ALA A 400 -9.57 12.30 18.20
N ILE A 401 -9.97 12.76 17.01
CA ILE A 401 -9.01 13.05 15.93
C ILE A 401 -8.04 14.15 16.35
N ARG A 402 -8.53 15.20 17.04
CA ARG A 402 -7.67 16.27 17.58
C ARG A 402 -6.68 15.73 18.63
N TYR A 403 -7.15 14.87 19.52
CA TYR A 403 -6.29 14.21 20.52
C TYR A 403 -5.16 13.42 19.87
N LEU A 404 -5.48 12.58 18.88
CA LEU A 404 -4.49 11.79 18.14
C LEU A 404 -3.54 12.67 17.32
N ALA A 405 -4.05 13.68 16.63
CA ALA A 405 -3.24 14.61 15.82
C ALA A 405 -2.21 15.40 16.65
N THR A 406 -2.46 15.57 17.93
CA THR A 406 -1.61 16.35 18.86
C THR A 406 -0.89 15.47 19.88
N GLN A 407 -0.97 14.16 19.74
CA GLN A 407 -0.38 13.20 20.68
C GLN A 407 -0.82 13.47 22.12
N GLY A 408 -2.12 13.68 22.31
CA GLY A 408 -2.73 13.91 23.61
C GLY A 408 -2.66 15.34 24.18
N LYS A 409 -2.00 16.29 23.46
CA LYS A 409 -1.83 17.67 23.97
C LYS A 409 -3.11 18.50 23.85
N GLN A 410 -4.00 18.21 22.93
CA GLN A 410 -5.28 18.89 22.68
C GLN A 410 -6.36 17.87 22.34
N GLY A 411 -7.61 18.24 22.53
CA GLY A 411 -8.74 17.36 22.30
C GLY A 411 -9.00 16.41 23.47
N ARG A 412 -9.84 15.43 23.25
CA ARG A 412 -10.20 14.42 24.26
C ARG A 412 -10.04 13.03 23.67
N ARG A 413 -9.41 12.12 24.42
CA ARG A 413 -9.33 10.71 24.04
C ARG A 413 -10.74 10.14 23.89
N PRO A 414 -10.95 9.06 23.10
CA PRO A 414 -12.23 8.36 23.09
C PRO A 414 -12.68 7.98 24.50
N PRO A 415 -13.97 8.11 24.83
CA PRO A 415 -14.48 7.90 26.21
C PRO A 415 -14.53 6.43 26.62
N TYR A 416 -14.19 5.52 25.73
CA TYR A 416 -14.15 4.08 25.94
C TYR A 416 -12.72 3.54 25.85
N LEU A 417 -12.47 2.33 26.38
CA LEU A 417 -11.22 1.60 26.24
C LEU A 417 -11.35 0.54 25.14
N SER A 418 -12.12 -0.52 25.37
CA SER A 418 -12.33 -1.56 24.39
C SER A 418 -13.42 -1.18 23.37
N LYS A 419 -13.23 -1.54 22.09
CA LYS A 419 -14.16 -1.20 21.00
C LYS A 419 -14.28 -2.35 20.00
N GLY A 420 -15.51 -2.69 19.63
CA GLY A 420 -15.79 -3.66 18.58
C GLY A 420 -16.42 -3.04 17.36
N PHE A 421 -16.16 -3.67 16.22
CA PHE A 421 -16.69 -3.39 14.90
C PHE A 421 -17.24 -4.71 14.33
N PRO A 422 -18.41 -5.17 14.78
CA PRO A 422 -18.89 -6.53 14.50
C PRO A 422 -19.23 -6.75 13.02
N VAL A 423 -19.56 -5.69 12.28
CA VAL A 423 -19.86 -5.82 10.84
C VAL A 423 -18.58 -6.09 10.05
N SER A 424 -17.48 -5.40 10.41
CA SER A 424 -16.15 -5.63 9.82
C SER A 424 -15.39 -6.78 10.48
N GLY A 425 -15.80 -7.22 11.68
CA GLY A 425 -15.13 -8.28 12.43
C GLY A 425 -13.81 -7.89 13.08
N PHE A 426 -13.67 -6.64 13.51
CA PHE A 426 -12.51 -6.18 14.27
C PHE A 426 -12.89 -5.83 15.70
N PHE A 427 -12.09 -6.31 16.65
CA PHE A 427 -12.33 -6.06 18.07
C PHE A 427 -11.03 -5.68 18.75
N THR A 428 -11.07 -4.63 19.55
CA THR A 428 -9.88 -4.15 20.27
C THR A 428 -10.17 -4.16 21.77
N PHE A 429 -9.39 -4.95 22.50
CA PHE A 429 -9.27 -4.85 23.95
C PHE A 429 -8.15 -3.88 24.28
N ARG A 430 -8.40 -3.01 25.27
CA ARG A 430 -7.40 -1.99 25.61
C ARG A 430 -7.62 -1.52 27.07
N ASN A 431 -6.52 -1.33 27.81
CA ASN A 431 -6.57 -0.74 29.16
C ASN A 431 -6.07 0.71 29.22
N GLY A 432 -5.59 1.25 28.10
CA GLY A 432 -5.12 2.63 27.98
C GLY A 432 -4.92 3.04 26.51
N TRP A 433 -4.58 4.32 26.31
CA TRP A 433 -4.30 4.92 25.00
C TRP A 433 -2.82 5.37 24.87
N ASP A 434 -2.02 5.22 25.92
CA ASP A 434 -0.60 5.59 25.96
C ASP A 434 0.31 4.39 25.68
N MET A 435 1.61 4.66 25.57
CA MET A 435 2.63 3.66 25.23
C MET A 435 2.71 2.48 26.21
N ASN A 436 2.27 2.68 27.46
CA ASN A 436 2.29 1.64 28.50
C ASN A 436 1.01 0.79 28.49
N ALA A 437 0.10 1.02 27.58
CA ALA A 437 -1.14 0.24 27.50
C ALA A 437 -0.89 -1.21 27.05
N THR A 438 -1.80 -2.08 27.48
CA THR A 438 -2.03 -3.40 26.88
C THR A 438 -3.11 -3.28 25.83
N VAL A 439 -2.83 -3.68 24.59
CA VAL A 439 -3.78 -3.62 23.47
C VAL A 439 -3.76 -4.92 22.68
N MET A 440 -4.89 -5.60 22.63
CA MET A 440 -5.08 -6.75 21.72
C MET A 440 -6.08 -6.37 20.64
N VAL A 441 -5.69 -6.51 19.38
CA VAL A 441 -6.56 -6.34 18.22
C VAL A 441 -6.86 -7.73 17.65
N VAL A 442 -8.13 -8.06 17.50
CA VAL A 442 -8.62 -9.36 17.01
C VAL A 442 -9.31 -9.14 15.67
N LYS A 443 -9.07 -10.04 14.70
CA LYS A 443 -9.77 -10.11 13.43
C LYS A 443 -10.59 -11.39 13.37
N ALA A 444 -11.92 -11.25 13.41
CA ALA A 444 -12.86 -12.36 13.39
C ALA A 444 -14.21 -11.88 12.81
N GLY A 445 -14.36 -11.93 11.50
CA GLY A 445 -15.53 -11.37 10.81
C GLY A 445 -15.78 -11.97 9.44
N PRO A 446 -16.30 -11.18 8.49
CA PRO A 446 -16.60 -11.65 7.15
C PRO A 446 -15.35 -12.05 6.39
N LYS A 447 -15.52 -12.77 5.29
CA LYS A 447 -14.44 -13.23 4.43
C LYS A 447 -13.55 -12.09 3.90
N GLY A 448 -14.12 -10.92 3.66
CA GLY A 448 -13.43 -9.81 3.01
C GLY A 448 -13.14 -10.06 1.52
N GLU A 449 -12.43 -9.10 0.91
CA GLU A 449 -12.11 -9.12 -0.51
C GLU A 449 -10.57 -9.26 -0.70
N TRP A 450 -10.14 -9.61 -1.83
CA TRP A 450 -8.81 -9.81 -2.44
C TRP A 450 -7.56 -9.90 -1.55
N HIS A 451 -7.35 -8.94 -0.64
CA HIS A 451 -6.16 -8.90 0.21
C HIS A 451 -6.31 -9.74 1.47
N CYS A 452 -7.54 -10.16 1.82
CA CYS A 452 -7.79 -11.02 2.96
C CYS A 452 -7.06 -12.37 2.85
N GLN A 453 -6.72 -12.87 4.01
CA GLN A 453 -6.08 -14.17 4.19
C GLN A 453 -7.02 -15.09 4.99
N PRO A 454 -6.82 -16.41 4.99
CA PRO A 454 -7.57 -17.34 5.82
C PRO A 454 -7.07 -17.29 7.28
N ASP A 455 -7.27 -16.15 7.95
CA ASP A 455 -6.70 -15.75 9.24
C ASP A 455 -7.76 -15.53 10.33
N ASN A 456 -8.97 -15.97 10.13
CA ASN A 456 -10.10 -15.67 11.02
C ASN A 456 -9.83 -16.15 12.46
N GLY A 457 -10.12 -15.28 13.43
CA GLY A 457 -9.82 -15.49 14.84
C GLY A 457 -8.40 -15.07 15.27
N THR A 458 -7.54 -14.65 14.32
CA THR A 458 -6.18 -14.16 14.65
C THR A 458 -6.20 -12.87 15.48
N PHE A 459 -5.08 -12.61 16.15
CA PHE A 459 -4.89 -11.36 16.91
C PHE A 459 -3.44 -10.92 16.90
N GLU A 460 -3.22 -9.61 17.11
CA GLU A 460 -1.94 -9.04 17.52
C GLU A 460 -2.03 -8.48 18.95
N LEU A 461 -0.94 -8.55 19.70
CA LEU A 461 -0.87 -8.05 21.08
C LEU A 461 0.29 -7.08 21.25
N TRP A 462 -0.05 -5.90 21.73
CA TRP A 462 0.88 -4.86 22.19
C TRP A 462 0.92 -4.78 23.70
N PHE A 463 2.12 -4.62 24.26
CA PHE A 463 2.33 -4.38 25.67
C PHE A 463 3.56 -3.50 25.90
N HIS A 464 3.39 -2.37 26.58
CA HIS A 464 4.45 -1.47 27.04
C HIS A 464 5.53 -1.18 25.97
N GLY A 465 5.11 -0.71 24.79
CA GLY A 465 6.02 -0.32 23.72
C GLY A 465 6.46 -1.45 22.79
N ARG A 466 5.89 -2.66 22.91
CA ARG A 466 6.28 -3.81 22.09
C ARG A 466 5.08 -4.60 21.56
N LYS A 467 5.09 -4.92 20.28
CA LYS A 467 4.21 -5.97 19.72
C LYS A 467 4.77 -7.33 20.11
N LEU A 468 4.03 -8.08 20.90
CA LEU A 468 4.44 -9.42 21.39
C LEU A 468 4.04 -10.54 20.43
N PHE A 469 2.95 -10.35 19.70
CA PHE A 469 2.42 -11.26 18.66
C PHE A 469 2.20 -10.47 17.37
N PRO A 470 3.27 -10.09 16.63
CA PRO A 470 3.06 -9.48 15.31
C PRO A 470 2.49 -10.51 14.35
N ASP A 471 1.55 -10.13 13.49
CA ASP A 471 1.06 -10.99 12.41
C ASP A 471 2.17 -11.30 11.40
N SER A 472 2.00 -12.35 10.60
CA SER A 472 2.95 -12.71 9.55
C SER A 472 3.06 -11.67 8.45
N GLY A 473 1.99 -10.92 8.18
CA GLY A 473 1.93 -9.99 7.05
C GLY A 473 1.91 -10.71 5.70
N SER A 474 2.38 -10.04 4.66
CA SER A 474 2.30 -10.57 3.28
C SER A 474 3.65 -10.79 2.59
N TYR A 475 4.71 -10.18 3.05
CA TYR A 475 6.07 -10.20 2.51
C TYR A 475 6.18 -9.69 1.06
N VAL A 476 5.53 -10.36 0.08
CA VAL A 476 5.55 -10.04 -1.36
C VAL A 476 4.15 -10.18 -1.97
N TYR A 477 3.94 -9.64 -3.19
CA TYR A 477 2.62 -9.71 -3.85
C TYR A 477 2.58 -10.62 -5.07
N ALA A 478 3.49 -10.45 -6.03
CA ALA A 478 3.45 -11.19 -7.29
C ALA A 478 4.83 -11.18 -7.96
N GLY A 479 5.17 -12.26 -8.64
CA GLY A 479 6.44 -12.40 -9.33
C GLY A 479 6.56 -13.76 -10.02
N ASP A 480 7.78 -14.27 -10.07
CA ASP A 480 8.05 -15.63 -10.54
C ASP A 480 7.59 -16.71 -9.52
N ASP A 481 7.88 -17.96 -9.82
CA ASP A 481 7.46 -19.09 -8.99
C ASP A 481 8.03 -19.04 -7.56
N GLU A 482 9.25 -18.49 -7.37
CA GLU A 482 9.84 -18.36 -6.05
C GLU A 482 9.16 -17.26 -5.23
N VAL A 483 8.89 -16.13 -5.84
CA VAL A 483 8.11 -15.04 -5.20
C VAL A 483 6.70 -15.52 -4.86
N GLN A 484 6.07 -16.35 -5.74
CA GLN A 484 4.74 -16.90 -5.47
C GLN A 484 4.76 -17.89 -4.29
N LYS A 485 5.76 -18.79 -4.20
CA LYS A 485 5.92 -19.69 -3.05
C LYS A 485 6.07 -18.91 -1.72
N GLN A 486 6.88 -17.84 -1.72
CA GLN A 486 7.02 -17.00 -0.54
C GLN A 486 5.68 -16.35 -0.15
N ARG A 487 4.95 -15.80 -1.12
CA ARG A 487 3.62 -15.24 -0.88
C ARG A 487 2.65 -16.25 -0.30
N ASP A 488 2.59 -17.45 -0.89
CA ASP A 488 1.68 -18.50 -0.47
C ASP A 488 1.96 -18.96 0.97
N TRP A 489 3.26 -19.02 1.36
CA TRP A 489 3.63 -19.35 2.73
C TRP A 489 3.10 -18.33 3.74
N PHE A 490 3.25 -17.02 3.45
CA PHE A 490 2.81 -15.95 4.36
C PHE A 490 1.28 -15.84 4.48
N ARG A 491 0.54 -16.48 3.57
CA ARG A 491 -0.93 -16.43 3.53
C ARG A 491 -1.60 -17.69 4.08
N GLN A 492 -0.85 -18.62 4.66
CA GLN A 492 -1.43 -19.85 5.23
C GLN A 492 -2.07 -19.59 6.58
N THR A 493 -3.15 -20.31 6.92
CA THR A 493 -3.76 -20.25 8.25
C THR A 493 -2.78 -20.59 9.37
N THR A 494 -1.84 -21.52 9.10
CA THR A 494 -0.83 -21.99 10.06
C THR A 494 0.13 -20.93 10.55
N VAL A 495 0.26 -19.79 9.85
CA VAL A 495 1.16 -18.70 10.22
C VAL A 495 0.48 -17.58 11.02
N HIS A 496 -0.82 -17.77 11.33
CA HIS A 496 -1.62 -16.84 12.12
C HIS A 496 -1.95 -17.40 13.52
N ASN A 497 -2.30 -16.54 14.47
CA ASN A 497 -2.65 -16.90 15.84
C ASN A 497 -4.07 -17.47 15.92
N THR A 498 -4.29 -18.64 15.31
CA THR A 498 -5.61 -19.27 15.22
C THR A 498 -5.49 -20.80 15.16
N LEU A 499 -6.64 -21.48 15.15
CA LEU A 499 -6.72 -22.92 15.12
C LEU A 499 -6.70 -23.47 13.69
N THR A 500 -5.98 -24.57 13.47
CA THR A 500 -5.98 -25.34 12.22
C THR A 500 -6.33 -26.81 12.45
N LEU A 501 -6.87 -27.44 11.41
CA LEU A 501 -7.05 -28.89 11.29
C LEU A 501 -5.93 -29.43 10.40
N ASN A 502 -5.08 -30.29 10.96
CA ASN A 502 -3.97 -30.92 10.24
C ASN A 502 -3.07 -29.93 9.47
N HIS A 503 -2.81 -28.77 10.06
CA HIS A 503 -2.04 -27.67 9.47
C HIS A 503 -2.57 -27.17 8.11
N GLN A 504 -3.81 -27.45 7.75
CA GLN A 504 -4.42 -26.99 6.50
C GLN A 504 -4.98 -25.58 6.64
N ASN A 505 -5.13 -24.89 5.51
CA ASN A 505 -5.83 -23.62 5.47
C ASN A 505 -7.31 -23.82 5.81
N MET A 506 -7.91 -22.92 6.59
CA MET A 506 -9.35 -22.97 6.82
C MET A 506 -10.12 -22.79 5.50
N GLU A 507 -11.19 -23.55 5.34
CA GLU A 507 -12.04 -23.56 4.15
C GLU A 507 -13.01 -22.37 4.16
N THR A 508 -13.41 -21.97 5.36
CA THR A 508 -14.35 -20.86 5.57
C THR A 508 -13.74 -19.83 6.51
N THR A 509 -13.83 -18.56 6.09
CA THR A 509 -13.32 -17.40 6.84
C THR A 509 -14.46 -16.42 7.18
N GLN A 510 -15.63 -16.95 7.51
CA GLN A 510 -16.83 -16.18 7.85
C GLN A 510 -17.17 -16.42 9.32
N SER A 511 -16.70 -15.55 10.22
CA SER A 511 -17.06 -15.62 11.64
C SER A 511 -18.37 -14.92 11.95
N GLU A 512 -19.07 -15.47 12.93
CA GLU A 512 -20.18 -14.86 13.63
C GLU A 512 -19.71 -14.32 14.97
N THR A 513 -20.11 -13.11 15.33
CA THR A 513 -19.94 -12.55 16.68
C THR A 513 -21.09 -13.03 17.55
N VAL A 514 -20.81 -13.96 18.45
CA VAL A 514 -21.81 -14.50 19.40
C VAL A 514 -22.05 -13.51 20.53
N LEU A 515 -20.97 -12.92 21.06
CA LEU A 515 -21.02 -11.91 22.13
C LEU A 515 -19.88 -10.92 21.98
N TRP A 516 -20.18 -9.63 22.19
CA TRP A 516 -19.19 -8.59 22.44
C TRP A 516 -19.62 -7.75 23.64
N GLN A 517 -18.88 -7.87 24.71
CA GLN A 517 -19.08 -7.10 25.95
C GLN A 517 -17.77 -6.34 26.25
N PRO A 518 -17.68 -5.04 25.87
CA PRO A 518 -16.46 -4.26 26.02
C PRO A 518 -16.20 -3.70 27.42
N GLU A 519 -17.21 -3.67 28.27
CA GLU A 519 -17.19 -2.97 29.55
C GLU A 519 -17.03 -3.93 30.74
N GLY A 520 -16.67 -3.37 31.91
CA GLY A 520 -16.51 -4.09 33.14
C GLY A 520 -15.07 -4.56 33.43
N ALA A 521 -14.91 -5.36 34.46
CA ALA A 521 -13.61 -5.88 34.89
C ALA A 521 -13.07 -6.99 33.96
N THR A 522 -13.93 -7.56 33.12
CA THR A 522 -13.56 -8.65 32.21
C THR A 522 -14.28 -8.46 30.87
N PRO A 523 -13.82 -7.50 30.05
CA PRO A 523 -14.30 -7.41 28.67
C PRO A 523 -14.20 -8.75 27.95
N THR A 524 -15.24 -9.12 27.20
CA THR A 524 -15.38 -10.47 26.65
C THR A 524 -15.80 -10.42 25.18
N LEU A 525 -15.12 -11.23 24.35
CA LEU A 525 -15.47 -11.50 22.97
C LEU A 525 -15.73 -12.99 22.78
N VAL A 526 -16.82 -13.35 22.12
CA VAL A 526 -17.09 -14.72 21.67
C VAL A 526 -17.35 -14.70 20.17
N THR A 527 -16.55 -15.43 19.42
CA THR A 527 -16.69 -15.59 17.97
C THR A 527 -16.77 -17.06 17.59
N GLN A 528 -17.42 -17.34 16.47
CA GLN A 528 -17.61 -18.68 15.98
C GLN A 528 -17.41 -18.72 14.47
N ASN A 529 -16.58 -19.65 13.97
CA ASN A 529 -16.27 -19.82 12.56
C ASN A 529 -16.42 -21.30 12.15
N PRO A 530 -17.21 -21.62 11.10
CA PRO A 530 -17.23 -22.96 10.52
C PRO A 530 -15.98 -23.19 9.68
N SER A 531 -14.82 -23.29 10.33
CA SER A 531 -13.49 -23.19 9.72
C SER A 531 -13.21 -24.27 8.70
N TYR A 532 -13.73 -25.52 8.92
CA TYR A 532 -13.54 -26.67 8.04
C TYR A 532 -14.85 -27.43 7.89
N ARG A 533 -14.95 -28.28 6.86
CA ARG A 533 -16.03 -29.24 6.78
C ARG A 533 -16.08 -30.07 8.08
N ASP A 534 -17.22 -30.14 8.69
CA ASP A 534 -17.47 -30.90 9.91
C ASP A 534 -16.64 -30.46 11.15
N LEU A 535 -16.07 -29.25 11.13
CA LEU A 535 -15.38 -28.64 12.26
C LEU A 535 -15.73 -27.15 12.41
N GLN A 536 -16.24 -26.81 13.59
CA GLN A 536 -16.47 -25.45 14.02
C GLN A 536 -15.43 -25.04 15.05
N HIS A 537 -14.86 -23.85 14.87
CA HIS A 537 -13.97 -23.21 15.84
C HIS A 537 -14.73 -22.09 16.56
N ARG A 538 -14.89 -22.20 17.88
CA ARG A 538 -15.35 -21.10 18.74
C ARG A 538 -14.17 -20.59 19.55
N ARG A 539 -13.96 -19.28 19.51
CA ARG A 539 -12.94 -18.58 20.31
C ARG A 539 -13.62 -17.61 21.26
N THR A 540 -13.38 -17.78 22.56
CA THR A 540 -13.75 -16.84 23.60
C THR A 540 -12.50 -16.16 24.15
N ILE A 541 -12.51 -14.83 24.24
CA ILE A 541 -11.41 -14.04 24.82
C ILE A 541 -11.96 -13.25 25.99
N PHE A 542 -11.40 -13.52 27.18
CA PHE A 542 -11.64 -12.73 28.40
C PHE A 542 -10.42 -11.86 28.67
N PHE A 543 -10.60 -10.53 28.76
CA PHE A 543 -9.57 -9.61 29.20
C PHE A 543 -9.72 -9.38 30.71
N VAL A 544 -9.13 -10.27 31.50
CA VAL A 544 -9.36 -10.39 32.94
C VAL A 544 -8.71 -9.23 33.68
N ASP A 545 -9.49 -8.52 34.49
CA ASP A 545 -9.09 -7.34 35.27
C ASP A 545 -8.44 -6.23 34.43
N ASN A 546 -8.66 -6.26 33.10
CA ASN A 546 -7.95 -5.43 32.12
C ASN A 546 -6.39 -5.54 32.19
N GLN A 547 -5.87 -6.73 32.55
CA GLN A 547 -4.45 -6.96 32.76
C GLN A 547 -3.90 -8.14 31.94
N PHE A 548 -4.61 -9.25 31.86
CA PHE A 548 -4.17 -10.45 31.17
C PHE A 548 -5.32 -11.12 30.43
N PHE A 549 -5.01 -12.02 29.52
CA PHE A 549 -6.01 -12.67 28.69
C PHE A 549 -6.20 -14.13 29.04
N VAL A 550 -7.45 -14.61 29.05
CA VAL A 550 -7.79 -16.03 29.03
C VAL A 550 -8.52 -16.28 27.73
N ILE A 551 -7.95 -17.11 26.86
CA ILE A 551 -8.50 -17.47 25.55
C ILE A 551 -8.96 -18.91 25.62
N VAL A 552 -10.22 -19.16 25.28
CA VAL A 552 -10.78 -20.51 25.16
C VAL A 552 -11.02 -20.80 23.69
N ASP A 553 -10.33 -21.80 23.17
CA ASP A 553 -10.52 -22.30 21.83
C ASP A 553 -11.18 -23.68 21.88
N GLU A 554 -12.32 -23.82 21.20
CA GLU A 554 -13.04 -25.08 21.11
C GLU A 554 -13.19 -25.51 19.65
N ALA A 555 -12.79 -26.74 19.38
CA ALA A 555 -12.99 -27.43 18.11
C ALA A 555 -14.10 -28.47 18.27
N THR A 556 -15.28 -28.16 17.73
CA THR A 556 -16.46 -29.03 17.79
C THR A 556 -16.82 -29.58 16.42
N GLY A 557 -17.57 -30.68 16.38
CA GLY A 557 -17.97 -31.35 15.13
C GLY A 557 -17.35 -32.73 14.98
N THR A 558 -17.58 -33.38 13.83
CA THR A 558 -17.23 -34.79 13.57
C THR A 558 -15.91 -34.98 12.86
N ALA A 559 -15.23 -33.88 12.44
CA ALA A 559 -13.90 -33.98 11.82
C ALA A 559 -12.91 -34.73 12.73
N THR A 560 -12.12 -35.62 12.13
CA THR A 560 -11.06 -36.38 12.80
C THR A 560 -9.72 -36.00 12.19
N SER A 561 -8.78 -35.57 12.99
CA SER A 561 -7.37 -35.32 12.69
C SER A 561 -6.71 -34.58 13.84
N THR A 562 -5.47 -34.12 13.64
CA THR A 562 -4.79 -33.29 14.62
C THR A 562 -5.36 -31.86 14.60
N ILE A 563 -5.82 -31.36 15.74
CA ILE A 563 -6.12 -29.95 15.96
C ILE A 563 -4.84 -29.26 16.40
N ASN A 564 -4.47 -28.19 15.70
CA ASN A 564 -3.28 -27.40 15.98
C ASN A 564 -3.72 -25.99 16.39
N LEU A 565 -3.41 -25.59 17.63
CA LEU A 565 -3.60 -24.21 18.08
C LEU A 565 -2.28 -23.47 17.96
N ASN A 566 -2.23 -22.51 17.05
CA ASN A 566 -0.99 -21.82 16.68
C ASN A 566 -0.86 -20.45 17.36
N TYR A 567 0.36 -20.14 17.85
CA TYR A 567 0.76 -18.85 18.37
C TYR A 567 2.13 -18.45 17.86
N HIS A 568 2.25 -17.22 17.39
CA HIS A 568 3.45 -16.72 16.72
C HIS A 568 3.99 -15.52 17.50
N LEU A 569 5.07 -15.75 18.24
CA LEU A 569 5.69 -14.72 19.05
C LEU A 569 6.59 -13.82 18.20
N ARG A 570 6.94 -12.65 18.72
CA ARG A 570 8.01 -11.83 18.18
C ARG A 570 9.34 -12.56 18.25
N ASP A 571 10.31 -12.17 17.42
CA ASP A 571 11.69 -12.64 17.46
C ASP A 571 12.33 -12.46 18.84
N GLY A 572 13.09 -13.46 19.25
CA GLY A 572 13.81 -13.47 20.54
C GLY A 572 13.85 -14.84 21.22
N LYS A 573 14.50 -14.91 22.38
CA LYS A 573 14.69 -16.14 23.14
C LYS A 573 13.45 -16.51 23.93
N LEU A 574 13.23 -17.83 24.10
CA LEU A 574 12.14 -18.41 24.87
C LEU A 574 12.68 -19.37 25.92
N ALA A 575 11.99 -19.46 27.06
CA ALA A 575 12.04 -20.59 27.98
C ALA A 575 10.78 -21.43 27.76
N VAL A 576 10.95 -22.73 27.49
CA VAL A 576 9.87 -23.64 27.14
C VAL A 576 9.80 -24.77 28.16
N ASP A 577 8.62 -24.97 28.76
CA ASP A 577 8.28 -26.10 29.61
C ASP A 577 7.17 -26.91 28.91
N SER A 578 7.60 -27.92 28.18
CA SER A 578 6.68 -28.74 27.36
C SER A 578 5.75 -29.61 28.19
N GLU A 579 6.14 -30.01 29.41
CA GLU A 579 5.30 -30.81 30.30
C GLU A 579 4.12 -30.01 30.84
N ARG A 580 4.37 -28.71 31.14
CA ARG A 580 3.34 -27.79 31.61
C ARG A 580 2.68 -26.98 30.51
N LEU A 581 3.00 -27.23 29.25
CA LEU A 581 2.54 -26.49 28.07
C LEU A 581 2.72 -24.97 28.27
N LYS A 582 3.89 -24.56 28.78
CA LYS A 582 4.19 -23.17 29.17
C LYS A 582 5.38 -22.63 28.39
N VAL A 583 5.25 -21.41 27.93
CA VAL A 583 6.30 -20.64 27.24
C VAL A 583 6.44 -19.28 27.87
N SER A 584 7.68 -18.87 28.14
CA SER A 584 8.02 -17.55 28.65
C SER A 584 8.97 -16.87 27.66
N THR A 585 8.74 -15.61 27.32
CA THR A 585 9.70 -14.83 26.54
C THR A 585 10.84 -14.33 27.43
N LEU A 586 12.02 -14.22 26.83
CA LEU A 586 13.24 -13.72 27.46
C LEU A 586 13.78 -12.53 26.67
N TYR A 587 12.91 -11.55 26.42
CA TYR A 587 13.28 -10.36 25.64
C TYR A 587 14.01 -9.34 26.50
N ASP A 588 14.95 -8.63 25.88
CA ASP A 588 15.56 -7.47 26.52
C ASP A 588 14.53 -6.35 26.72
N GLY A 589 14.64 -5.62 27.82
CA GLY A 589 13.71 -4.53 28.15
C GLY A 589 12.53 -4.99 29.02
N LYS A 590 11.50 -4.12 29.17
CA LYS A 590 10.44 -4.29 30.17
C LYS A 590 9.24 -5.15 29.72
N SER A 591 9.17 -5.52 28.44
CA SER A 591 7.96 -6.10 27.87
C SER A 591 8.18 -7.57 27.51
N ASN A 592 7.73 -8.46 28.38
CA ASN A 592 7.75 -9.90 28.23
C ASN A 592 6.35 -10.48 28.39
N LEU A 593 6.19 -11.80 28.19
CA LEU A 593 4.95 -12.52 28.47
C LEU A 593 5.21 -13.94 28.93
N VAL A 594 4.21 -14.49 29.61
CA VAL A 594 4.04 -15.93 29.80
C VAL A 594 2.76 -16.39 29.15
N LEU A 595 2.85 -17.45 28.37
CA LEU A 595 1.75 -18.17 27.76
C LEU A 595 1.70 -19.56 28.35
N GLN A 596 0.58 -19.97 28.93
CA GLN A 596 0.36 -21.31 29.45
C GLN A 596 -0.97 -21.87 28.97
N CYS A 597 -0.95 -23.05 28.36
CA CYS A 597 -2.11 -23.71 27.82
C CYS A 597 -2.57 -24.87 28.72
N PHE A 598 -3.86 -24.97 28.93
CA PHE A 598 -4.53 -26.07 29.65
C PHE A 598 -5.53 -26.71 28.70
N THR A 599 -5.61 -28.03 28.71
CA THR A 599 -6.37 -28.77 27.70
C THR A 599 -7.23 -29.87 28.33
N ASN A 600 -8.30 -30.28 27.66
CA ASN A 600 -9.16 -31.38 28.09
C ASN A 600 -8.68 -32.74 27.58
N SER A 601 -7.60 -32.80 26.82
CA SER A 601 -6.97 -33.99 26.27
C SER A 601 -5.45 -33.82 26.26
N HIS A 602 -4.71 -34.91 26.08
CA HIS A 602 -3.25 -34.83 26.00
C HIS A 602 -2.82 -33.97 24.80
N ALA A 603 -2.06 -32.93 25.06
CA ALA A 603 -1.52 -32.02 24.05
C ALA A 603 0.00 -32.10 23.96
N LYS A 604 0.54 -31.87 22.78
CA LYS A 604 1.99 -31.75 22.54
C LYS A 604 2.31 -30.29 22.16
N LEU A 605 3.26 -29.69 22.86
CA LEU A 605 3.80 -28.38 22.47
C LEU A 605 4.96 -28.59 21.50
N LYS A 606 4.84 -27.99 20.33
CA LYS A 606 5.92 -27.90 19.33
C LYS A 606 6.38 -26.45 19.19
N VAL A 607 7.68 -26.26 19.05
CA VAL A 607 8.29 -24.97 18.75
C VAL A 607 9.06 -25.10 17.46
N THR A 608 8.73 -24.28 16.47
CA THR A 608 9.35 -24.27 15.14
C THR A 608 9.79 -22.85 14.78
N GLU A 609 10.56 -22.70 13.72
CA GLU A 609 10.86 -21.41 13.14
C GLU A 609 9.76 -21.01 12.17
N GLY A 610 9.32 -19.75 12.28
CA GLY A 610 8.45 -19.07 11.33
C GLY A 610 9.03 -17.72 10.97
N PHE A 611 8.23 -16.89 10.29
CA PHE A 611 8.64 -15.53 9.87
C PHE A 611 7.49 -14.55 10.08
N TYR A 612 7.84 -13.26 10.18
CA TYR A 612 6.92 -12.15 10.02
C TYR A 612 7.53 -11.06 9.13
N SER A 613 6.70 -10.26 8.50
CA SER A 613 7.09 -9.23 7.55
C SER A 613 6.31 -7.93 7.82
N LEU A 614 6.97 -6.97 8.42
CA LEU A 614 6.38 -5.65 8.68
C LEU A 614 6.52 -4.70 7.47
N ALA A 615 7.39 -5.04 6.51
CA ALA A 615 7.64 -4.25 5.32
C ALA A 615 7.89 -5.13 4.10
N TYR A 616 7.56 -4.59 2.92
CA TYR A 616 7.69 -5.32 1.66
C TYR A 616 9.12 -5.82 1.44
N ARG A 617 9.26 -7.13 1.13
CA ARG A 617 10.53 -7.87 0.92
C ARG A 617 11.49 -7.88 2.13
N GLN A 618 10.97 -7.63 3.32
CA GLN A 618 11.72 -7.77 4.56
C GLN A 618 11.01 -8.78 5.44
N LYS A 619 11.71 -9.82 5.88
CA LYS A 619 11.17 -10.83 6.80
C LYS A 619 12.14 -11.10 7.92
N THR A 620 11.61 -11.32 9.10
CA THR A 620 12.35 -11.62 10.32
C THR A 620 11.98 -13.01 10.79
N PRO A 621 12.94 -13.88 11.11
CA PRO A 621 12.67 -15.19 11.71
C PRO A 621 12.12 -15.00 13.12
N ARG A 622 11.18 -15.89 13.53
CA ARG A 622 10.55 -15.87 14.86
C ARG A 622 10.22 -17.26 15.35
N PRO A 623 10.06 -17.47 16.68
CA PRO A 623 9.52 -18.72 17.19
C PRO A 623 8.00 -18.81 16.91
N SER A 624 7.58 -19.97 16.45
CA SER A 624 6.19 -20.37 16.21
C SER A 624 5.84 -21.53 17.10
N LEU A 625 4.73 -21.44 17.81
CA LEU A 625 4.24 -22.44 18.76
C LEU A 625 3.04 -23.16 18.15
N SER A 626 2.95 -24.48 18.34
CA SER A 626 1.75 -25.26 18.06
C SER A 626 1.43 -26.16 19.24
N PHE A 627 0.19 -26.10 19.72
CA PHE A 627 -0.37 -27.03 20.70
C PHE A 627 -1.23 -28.02 19.92
N ASP A 628 -0.75 -29.27 19.84
CA ASP A 628 -1.35 -30.30 18.98
C ASP A 628 -2.15 -31.31 19.81
N ILE A 629 -3.39 -31.55 19.47
CA ILE A 629 -4.28 -32.55 20.06
C ILE A 629 -4.90 -33.45 18.97
N GLU A 630 -4.82 -34.75 19.13
CA GLU A 630 -5.53 -35.71 18.27
C GLU A 630 -7.02 -35.67 18.58
N LYS A 631 -7.83 -35.22 17.60
CA LYS A 631 -9.28 -35.24 17.68
C LYS A 631 -9.83 -36.49 17.01
N ASN A 632 -10.44 -37.34 17.81
CA ASN A 632 -11.12 -38.54 17.35
C ASN A 632 -12.64 -38.37 17.49
N ASN A 633 -13.35 -38.63 16.41
CA ASN A 633 -14.83 -38.59 16.34
C ASN A 633 -15.46 -37.26 16.84
N SER A 634 -16.68 -37.30 17.35
CA SER A 634 -17.50 -36.14 17.78
C SER A 634 -17.06 -35.51 19.11
N LYS A 635 -16.05 -36.06 19.81
CA LYS A 635 -15.56 -35.48 21.07
C LYS A 635 -14.93 -34.11 20.81
N SER A 636 -15.41 -33.07 21.49
CA SER A 636 -14.86 -31.72 21.40
C SER A 636 -13.45 -31.65 22.01
N VAL A 637 -12.59 -30.86 21.36
CA VAL A 637 -11.26 -30.51 21.86
C VAL A 637 -11.32 -29.07 22.37
N SER A 638 -10.76 -28.81 23.55
CA SER A 638 -10.69 -27.47 24.09
C SER A 638 -9.30 -27.13 24.61
N PHE A 639 -8.92 -25.89 24.39
CA PHE A 639 -7.72 -25.25 24.92
C PHE A 639 -8.14 -24.04 25.76
N VAL A 640 -7.57 -23.91 26.96
CA VAL A 640 -7.72 -22.70 27.79
C VAL A 640 -6.33 -22.11 27.93
N THR A 641 -6.03 -21.05 27.19
CA THR A 641 -4.72 -20.42 27.16
C THR A 641 -4.73 -19.14 27.99
N VAL A 642 -3.83 -19.05 28.96
CA VAL A 642 -3.62 -17.84 29.77
C VAL A 642 -2.40 -17.11 29.17
N ILE A 643 -2.59 -15.88 28.70
CA ILE A 643 -1.54 -15.00 28.18
C ILE A 643 -1.37 -13.84 29.15
N THR A 644 -0.23 -13.79 29.84
CA THR A 644 0.09 -12.77 30.83
C THR A 644 1.25 -11.92 30.38
N PRO A 645 1.00 -10.68 29.91
CA PRO A 645 2.05 -9.70 29.70
C PRO A 645 2.73 -9.38 31.04
N LEU A 646 4.05 -9.26 31.06
CA LEU A 646 4.84 -9.07 32.27
C LEU A 646 5.91 -7.99 32.03
N GLU A 647 6.12 -7.17 33.05
CA GLU A 647 7.35 -6.38 33.17
C GLU A 647 8.50 -7.26 33.71
N ASN A 648 9.75 -6.93 33.36
CA ASN A 648 10.93 -7.76 33.63
C ASN A 648 11.13 -8.21 35.08
N SER A 649 10.69 -7.43 36.07
CA SER A 649 10.82 -7.72 37.51
C SER A 649 9.61 -8.44 38.07
N SER A 650 8.56 -8.67 37.29
CA SER A 650 7.31 -9.23 37.78
C SER A 650 7.37 -10.74 37.84
N THR A 651 7.00 -11.31 38.97
CA THR A 651 6.82 -12.75 39.11
C THR A 651 5.53 -13.17 38.43
N CYS A 652 5.62 -14.13 37.49
CA CYS A 652 4.44 -14.68 36.87
C CYS A 652 3.56 -15.40 37.89
N PRO A 653 2.25 -15.09 37.94
CA PRO A 653 1.33 -15.85 38.79
C PRO A 653 1.30 -17.33 38.42
N VAL A 654 0.98 -18.18 39.36
CA VAL A 654 0.74 -19.60 39.14
C VAL A 654 -0.72 -19.77 38.71
N TYR A 655 -0.91 -20.35 37.52
CA TYR A 655 -2.25 -20.57 36.96
C TYR A 655 -2.63 -22.05 36.97
N ARG A 656 -3.92 -22.29 37.17
CA ARG A 656 -4.64 -23.50 36.74
C ARG A 656 -5.94 -23.04 36.10
N ALA A 657 -6.29 -23.63 34.98
CA ALA A 657 -7.54 -23.29 34.29
C ALA A 657 -8.18 -24.54 33.68
N ARG A 658 -9.50 -24.57 33.66
CA ARG A 658 -10.26 -25.62 32.97
C ARG A 658 -11.62 -25.11 32.52
N LEU A 659 -12.07 -25.59 31.38
CA LEU A 659 -13.43 -25.41 30.90
C LEU A 659 -14.38 -26.28 31.75
N LEU A 660 -15.35 -25.66 32.43
CA LEU A 660 -16.33 -26.36 33.23
C LEU A 660 -17.61 -26.69 32.45
N LYS A 661 -18.08 -25.71 31.69
CA LYS A 661 -19.31 -25.80 30.93
C LYS A 661 -19.16 -25.07 29.61
N SER A 662 -19.71 -25.60 28.56
CA SER A 662 -19.80 -24.93 27.26
C SER A 662 -21.02 -25.42 26.49
N THR A 663 -21.89 -24.49 26.10
CA THR A 663 -23.07 -24.67 25.27
C THR A 663 -23.12 -23.55 24.21
N ASP A 664 -24.13 -23.55 23.37
CA ASP A 664 -24.28 -22.47 22.35
C ASP A 664 -24.65 -21.12 22.98
N GLY A 665 -25.16 -21.11 24.21
CA GLY A 665 -25.60 -19.89 24.89
C GLY A 665 -24.80 -19.48 26.11
N GLU A 666 -23.84 -20.30 26.56
CA GLU A 666 -23.07 -20.01 27.78
C GLU A 666 -21.75 -20.76 27.82
N GLN A 667 -20.81 -20.21 28.54
CA GLN A 667 -19.53 -20.87 28.84
C GLN A 667 -19.04 -20.48 30.25
N GLU A 668 -18.53 -21.47 30.98
CA GLU A 668 -17.89 -21.24 32.28
C GLU A 668 -16.49 -21.83 32.32
N VAL A 669 -15.53 -21.03 32.76
CA VAL A 669 -14.12 -21.38 32.92
C VAL A 669 -13.71 -21.19 34.38
N GLU A 670 -13.24 -22.26 35.01
CA GLU A 670 -12.56 -22.14 36.29
C GLU A 670 -11.15 -21.64 36.07
N LEU A 671 -10.79 -20.55 36.73
CA LEU A 671 -9.46 -19.98 36.74
C LEU A 671 -8.98 -19.90 38.19
N ILE A 672 -7.80 -20.47 38.51
CA ILE A 672 -7.14 -20.35 39.77
C ILE A 672 -5.85 -19.54 39.57
N VAL A 673 -5.73 -18.43 40.27
CA VAL A 673 -4.57 -17.52 40.20
C VAL A 673 -3.94 -17.46 41.61
N ASN A 674 -2.70 -17.94 41.74
CA ASN A 674 -2.03 -18.01 43.04
C ASN A 674 -2.89 -18.65 44.15
N GLY A 675 -3.58 -19.74 43.84
CA GLY A 675 -4.46 -20.47 44.77
C GLY A 675 -5.86 -19.88 44.94
N LYS A 676 -6.15 -18.68 44.42
CA LYS A 676 -7.50 -18.07 44.52
C LYS A 676 -8.34 -18.46 43.31
N LYS A 677 -9.48 -19.08 43.57
CA LYS A 677 -10.42 -19.53 42.52
C LYS A 677 -11.35 -18.40 42.13
N ARG A 678 -11.63 -18.28 40.81
CA ARG A 678 -12.70 -17.47 40.20
C ARG A 678 -13.36 -18.21 39.03
N ILE A 679 -14.56 -17.83 38.68
CA ILE A 679 -15.26 -18.32 37.51
C ILE A 679 -15.37 -17.17 36.50
N LEU A 680 -14.81 -17.38 35.31
CA LEU A 680 -15.06 -16.54 34.15
C LEU A 680 -16.24 -17.12 33.40
N LYS A 681 -17.22 -16.30 33.04
CA LYS A 681 -18.42 -16.78 32.36
C LYS A 681 -18.98 -15.74 31.39
N TRP A 682 -19.63 -16.24 30.38
CA TRP A 682 -20.51 -15.45 29.55
C TRP A 682 -21.82 -16.20 29.33
N ASN A 683 -22.90 -15.45 29.17
CA ASN A 683 -24.24 -15.94 28.78
C ASN A 683 -24.72 -15.07 27.63
N LYS A 684 -25.39 -15.70 26.64
CA LYS A 684 -26.02 -15.03 25.48
C LYS A 684 -27.22 -14.19 25.88
#